data_cd808e09b23b15dc98f79946fa0b3334
#
_entry.id   cd808e09b23b15dc98f79946fa0b3334
#
_cell.length_a   1.000
_cell.length_b   1.000
_cell.length_c   1.000
_cell.angle_alpha   90.00
_cell.angle_beta   90.00
_cell.angle_gamma   90.00
#
_symmetry.space_group_name_H-M   'P 1'
#
loop_
_entity.id
_entity.type
_entity.pdbx_description
1 polymer ?
#
loop_
_entity_poly.entity_id
_entity_poly.type
_entity_poly.pdbx_seq_one_letter_code
_entity_poly.pdbx_strand_id
1 'polypeptide(L)'
;RDCLLSRGLGDVYKRQVYYKISESGIMQRRDLMAEQRELIIKLGQKITDRIGVKVTTEDPEYWGLAGVVTDEMAEVALGMKVRVPMTLEQVAKKCKKSVERTEQLLQEMSVIGLIEYNWENEDRHKQYILPMFVPGSAEFMVMNGRQVEEHPEVADFFEQMSRLPLEKVTPMVPPGGAGIGMHVIPVETAIPATPESVSIEHISYWLNKYKDKYAVGACSCRRQQRVRGEGTGDIEGDLCIGVGDMADYLVETGRGHYADIDEVMAILKRAEDNGYVHQITNIDGEDKIFAICNCAVGVCNALRTSQLFNTPNMSRSAYRASVTPDRCVACGRCVQYCPTGAAKLGQKLCTKNGPVEYPQHELPDTVKWGPEKWDKNYRDNNQINCYDTGTAPCKSACPAHLPVQGYIKLASQGRYMDALKLIKTENPFPAVCGAICNRKCEDACTRGTIDQAVAIDEIKKFIAEQELHESNRYIPETVNHEGKQFEQKIAIIGAGPAGMSAAYYLRCKGYPVDIFEKEKTPGGMILNGIPSFRLEEQVIEAEVDVLRKMGIGFKCGVEVGRDITIEQLRQQGYKAFYIAIGAQGGRKLGIAGEDADGVIAGVEFLKKINPDEKSAHIKGRTVVVGGGNVAVDVARTALRAGASEVTMVCLEDRASMPAAKDEIEEALEENITINNSWGPKEILTAGGKVTGIVFRKCTAVRDAQGRFNPQYDENDTMTIECDNVLVSVGQSVVWGSLIEGTKVELNPNMTVKADPVTYQTAEPDIFVGGDVYTGPRFAIDAIAAGKEACESIHRYVHKGHSLTLGRNLRQFPSLDKDNLAIEPDSYDNAPRQACHKKTDENGLTFRDLRSTFTEEQVKKEAARCLGCGATVVDPNKCIGCGLCTTKCEFDAIHLSRDIPEASTMRKSEDKMKAILPYMLKREIKIKFKKDK
;
A
#
# COMPACT_ATOMS: atom_id res chain seq x y z
N ARG A 1 -5.65 -27.14 9.15
CA ARG A 1 -4.50 -26.50 9.88
C ARG A 1 -4.53 -24.97 9.83
N ASP A 2 -5.33 -24.35 8.99
CA ASP A 2 -5.44 -22.88 8.83
C ASP A 2 -6.41 -22.22 9.83
N CYS A 3 -7.13 -22.98 10.61
CA CYS A 3 -8.14 -22.47 11.56
C CYS A 3 -7.57 -21.98 12.92
N LEU A 4 -6.30 -22.22 13.21
CA LEU A 4 -5.66 -21.81 14.49
C LEU A 4 -4.94 -20.46 14.42
N LEU A 5 -4.57 -19.99 13.22
CA LEU A 5 -3.93 -18.68 13.03
C LEU A 5 -4.94 -17.52 13.10
N SER A 6 -6.21 -17.76 12.74
CA SER A 6 -7.26 -16.72 12.78
C SER A 6 -7.73 -16.37 14.20
N ARG A 7 -7.60 -17.27 15.17
CA ARG A 7 -8.02 -17.03 16.57
C ARG A 7 -6.99 -16.23 17.37
N GLY A 8 -5.71 -16.37 17.09
CA GLY A 8 -4.65 -15.62 17.77
C GLY A 8 -4.57 -14.15 17.40
N LEU A 9 -4.81 -13.81 16.13
CA LEU A 9 -4.79 -12.43 15.62
C LEU A 9 -5.99 -11.61 16.12
N GLY A 10 -7.16 -12.24 16.29
CA GLY A 10 -8.36 -11.56 16.81
C GLY A 10 -8.22 -11.08 18.25
N ASP A 11 -7.52 -11.81 19.11
CA ASP A 11 -7.37 -11.48 20.52
C ASP A 11 -6.25 -10.45 20.79
N VAL A 12 -5.17 -10.50 20.02
CA VAL A 12 -4.10 -9.49 20.06
C VAL A 12 -4.64 -8.14 19.58
N TYR A 13 -5.51 -8.14 18.56
CA TYR A 13 -6.14 -6.93 18.03
C TYR A 13 -7.17 -6.32 19.00
N LYS A 14 -7.97 -7.15 19.67
CA LYS A 14 -8.89 -6.65 20.71
C LYS A 14 -8.13 -5.99 21.86
N ARG A 15 -6.98 -6.53 22.25
CA ARG A 15 -6.14 -5.95 23.32
C ARG A 15 -5.41 -4.68 22.87
N GLN A 16 -4.94 -4.56 21.63
CA GLN A 16 -4.25 -3.35 21.14
C GLN A 16 -5.19 -2.18 20.87
N VAL A 17 -6.41 -2.42 20.44
CA VAL A 17 -7.42 -1.35 20.22
C VAL A 17 -7.94 -0.78 21.56
N TYR A 18 -7.94 -1.56 22.64
CA TYR A 18 -8.35 -1.09 23.96
C TYR A 18 -7.22 -0.39 24.76
N TYR A 19 -5.94 -0.44 24.29
CA TYR A 19 -4.80 0.01 25.10
C TYR A 19 -4.14 1.33 24.67
N LYS A 20 -4.73 2.13 23.78
CA LYS A 20 -4.14 3.42 23.36
C LYS A 20 -5.07 4.64 23.42
N ILE A 21 -6.11 4.61 24.20
CA ILE A 21 -6.54 5.84 24.89
C ILE A 21 -5.50 5.97 26.03
N SER A 22 -4.78 7.10 26.08
CA SER A 22 -3.83 7.32 27.19
C SER A 22 -4.52 6.97 28.51
N GLU A 23 -3.82 6.35 29.46
CA GLU A 23 -4.39 6.04 30.78
C GLU A 23 -5.10 7.25 31.38
N SER A 24 -4.63 8.47 31.09
CA SER A 24 -5.27 9.74 31.42
C SER A 24 -6.67 9.91 30.81
N GLY A 25 -6.89 9.56 29.53
CA GLY A 25 -8.19 9.71 28.90
C GLY A 25 -9.23 8.71 29.40
N ILE A 26 -8.80 7.48 29.79
CA ILE A 26 -9.69 6.48 30.41
C ILE A 26 -10.05 6.89 31.85
N MET A 27 -9.10 7.42 32.60
CA MET A 27 -9.35 7.94 33.96
C MET A 27 -10.30 9.14 33.90
N GLN A 28 -10.03 10.13 33.05
CA GLN A 28 -10.87 11.31 32.89
C GLN A 28 -12.30 10.97 32.48
N ARG A 29 -12.50 10.00 31.58
CA ARG A 29 -13.83 9.51 31.20
C ARG A 29 -14.55 8.81 32.36
N ARG A 30 -13.85 8.02 33.18
CA ARG A 30 -14.44 7.38 34.38
C ARG A 30 -14.90 8.41 35.40
N ASP A 31 -14.13 9.47 35.60
CA ASP A 31 -14.48 10.54 36.52
C ASP A 31 -15.71 11.31 36.03
N LEU A 32 -15.80 11.62 34.73
CA LEU A 32 -16.98 12.24 34.13
C LEU A 32 -18.24 11.36 34.23
N MET A 33 -18.12 10.05 34.09
CA MET A 33 -19.24 9.12 34.26
C MET A 33 -19.69 8.97 35.70
N ALA A 34 -18.82 9.22 36.67
CA ALA A 34 -19.13 9.13 38.09
C ALA A 34 -19.94 10.33 38.61
N GLU A 35 -19.82 11.50 37.96
CA GLU A 35 -20.56 12.71 38.30
C GLU A 35 -21.91 12.75 37.57
N GLN A 36 -23.03 12.70 38.32
CA GLN A 36 -24.36 12.78 37.73
C GLN A 36 -24.86 14.23 37.61
N ARG A 37 -24.62 14.86 36.43
CA ARG A 37 -25.12 16.21 36.11
C ARG A 37 -26.41 16.15 35.32
N GLU A 38 -27.54 16.38 35.99
CA GLU A 38 -28.88 16.18 35.42
C GLU A 38 -29.19 17.05 34.20
N LEU A 39 -28.65 18.29 34.17
CA LEU A 39 -28.81 19.21 33.04
C LEU A 39 -28.11 18.69 31.79
N ILE A 40 -26.97 18.08 31.93
CA ILE A 40 -26.22 17.49 30.80
C ILE A 40 -26.96 16.28 30.25
N ILE A 41 -27.51 15.41 31.12
CA ILE A 41 -28.36 14.29 30.69
C ILE A 41 -29.57 14.79 29.89
N LYS A 42 -30.25 15.82 30.38
CA LYS A 42 -31.41 16.42 29.67
C LYS A 42 -31.01 17.04 28.33
N LEU A 43 -29.86 17.70 28.27
CA LEU A 43 -29.31 18.26 27.04
C LEU A 43 -28.96 17.16 26.04
N GLY A 44 -28.22 16.12 26.45
CA GLY A 44 -27.93 14.96 25.62
C GLY A 44 -29.18 14.30 25.07
N GLN A 45 -30.19 14.10 25.93
CA GLN A 45 -31.51 13.53 25.52
C GLN A 45 -32.23 14.42 24.50
N LYS A 46 -32.07 15.74 24.59
CA LYS A 46 -32.70 16.70 23.68
C LYS A 46 -32.13 16.71 22.27
N ILE A 47 -30.81 16.57 22.15
CA ILE A 47 -30.10 16.74 20.86
C ILE A 47 -29.64 15.41 20.26
N THR A 48 -29.89 14.27 20.93
CA THR A 48 -29.54 12.95 20.37
C THR A 48 -30.38 12.59 19.15
N ASP A 49 -29.75 11.99 18.17
CA ASP A 49 -30.37 11.39 16.99
C ASP A 49 -30.62 9.87 17.13
N ARG A 50 -30.28 9.31 18.29
CA ARG A 50 -30.56 7.89 18.61
C ARG A 50 -32.02 7.68 19.01
N ILE A 51 -32.81 7.19 18.09
CA ILE A 51 -34.27 6.96 18.31
C ILE A 51 -34.51 5.94 19.43
N GLY A 52 -35.34 6.35 20.43
CA GLY A 52 -35.80 5.47 21.50
C GLY A 52 -34.79 5.18 22.60
N VAL A 53 -33.65 5.90 22.65
CA VAL A 53 -32.66 5.77 23.72
C VAL A 53 -32.99 6.72 24.87
N LYS A 54 -32.88 6.23 26.10
CA LYS A 54 -32.91 7.05 27.33
C LYS A 54 -31.46 7.29 27.73
N VAL A 55 -31.01 8.53 27.65
CA VAL A 55 -29.63 8.91 27.95
C VAL A 55 -29.34 8.78 29.44
N THR A 56 -28.22 8.16 29.77
CA THR A 56 -27.65 7.97 31.12
C THR A 56 -26.23 8.51 31.19
N THR A 57 -25.59 8.45 32.33
CA THR A 57 -24.18 8.86 32.50
C THR A 57 -23.19 7.96 31.73
N GLU A 58 -23.60 6.75 31.37
CA GLU A 58 -22.80 5.80 30.59
C GLU A 58 -22.81 6.08 29.06
N ASP A 59 -23.80 6.85 28.64
CA ASP A 59 -23.99 7.15 27.22
C ASP A 59 -23.05 8.25 26.70
N PRO A 60 -22.61 8.18 25.43
CA PRO A 60 -21.71 9.18 24.85
C PRO A 60 -22.32 10.58 24.85
N GLU A 61 -23.63 10.71 24.75
CA GLU A 61 -24.32 12.00 24.86
C GLU A 61 -24.08 12.71 26.19
N TYR A 62 -23.84 11.95 27.26
CA TYR A 62 -23.52 12.52 28.56
C TYR A 62 -22.03 12.85 28.69
N TRP A 63 -21.15 11.84 28.64
CA TRP A 63 -19.75 12.05 28.96
C TRP A 63 -19.02 12.87 27.89
N GLY A 64 -19.49 12.91 26.65
CA GLY A 64 -18.97 13.77 25.60
C GLY A 64 -19.30 15.26 25.79
N LEU A 65 -20.40 15.56 26.46
CA LEU A 65 -20.77 16.92 26.84
C LEU A 65 -20.20 17.32 28.21
N ALA A 66 -20.16 16.41 29.16
CA ALA A 66 -19.84 16.70 30.55
C ALA A 66 -18.45 17.33 30.77
N GLY A 67 -17.48 16.97 29.92
CA GLY A 67 -16.12 17.54 29.95
C GLY A 67 -16.01 19.00 29.49
N VAL A 68 -16.90 19.43 28.59
CA VAL A 68 -16.76 20.72 27.88
C VAL A 68 -17.92 21.68 28.10
N VAL A 69 -19.09 21.19 28.54
CA VAL A 69 -20.31 22.00 28.72
C VAL A 69 -20.58 22.24 30.19
N THR A 70 -20.70 23.52 30.60
CA THR A 70 -21.12 23.87 31.97
C THR A 70 -22.63 23.74 32.15
N ASP A 71 -23.10 23.65 33.40
CA ASP A 71 -24.52 23.60 33.71
C ASP A 71 -25.29 24.85 33.23
N GLU A 72 -24.65 26.02 33.31
CA GLU A 72 -25.24 27.24 32.82
C GLU A 72 -25.39 27.28 31.30
N MET A 73 -24.41 26.75 30.55
CA MET A 73 -24.52 26.54 29.10
C MET A 73 -25.64 25.53 28.76
N ALA A 74 -25.74 24.44 29.54
CA ALA A 74 -26.79 23.43 29.35
C ALA A 74 -28.20 24.04 29.57
N GLU A 75 -28.38 24.91 30.56
CA GLU A 75 -29.64 25.64 30.76
C GLU A 75 -30.02 26.48 29.51
N VAL A 76 -29.06 27.21 28.96
CA VAL A 76 -29.27 28.02 27.74
C VAL A 76 -29.66 27.15 26.56
N ALA A 77 -28.88 26.07 26.30
CA ALA A 77 -29.16 25.13 25.24
C ALA A 77 -30.54 24.43 25.41
N LEU A 78 -30.94 24.12 26.64
CA LEU A 78 -32.26 23.55 26.93
C LEU A 78 -33.39 24.54 26.62
N GLY A 79 -33.14 25.85 26.70
CA GLY A 79 -34.09 26.91 26.28
C GLY A 79 -34.27 27.06 24.76
N MET A 80 -33.24 26.66 24.00
CA MET A 80 -33.27 26.74 22.51
C MET A 80 -34.08 25.58 21.92
N LYS A 81 -34.55 25.75 20.68
CA LYS A 81 -35.15 24.65 19.88
C LYS A 81 -34.08 24.06 18.97
N VAL A 82 -34.07 22.72 18.84
CA VAL A 82 -33.12 22.04 17.94
C VAL A 82 -33.40 22.42 16.48
N ARG A 83 -32.34 22.85 15.77
CA ARG A 83 -32.36 23.28 14.36
C ARG A 83 -33.30 24.45 14.03
N VAL A 84 -33.68 25.23 15.02
CA VAL A 84 -34.50 26.44 14.82
C VAL A 84 -33.65 27.67 15.16
N PRO A 85 -33.39 28.56 14.19
CA PRO A 85 -32.66 29.79 14.44
C PRO A 85 -33.37 30.69 15.45
N MET A 86 -32.63 31.29 16.37
CA MET A 86 -33.14 32.18 17.41
C MET A 86 -32.20 33.37 17.57
N THR A 87 -32.75 34.59 17.70
CA THR A 87 -31.93 35.76 18.00
C THR A 87 -31.50 35.79 19.46
N LEU A 88 -30.51 36.60 19.80
CA LEU A 88 -29.99 36.77 21.16
C LEU A 88 -31.12 37.07 22.15
N GLU A 89 -32.01 38.00 21.81
CA GLU A 89 -33.12 38.44 22.65
C GLU A 89 -34.16 37.30 22.86
N GLN A 90 -34.39 36.51 21.82
CA GLN A 90 -35.29 35.34 21.92
C GLN A 90 -34.73 34.27 22.85
N VAL A 91 -33.41 34.02 22.80
CA VAL A 91 -32.73 33.07 23.68
C VAL A 91 -32.75 33.59 25.12
N ALA A 92 -32.33 34.87 25.35
CA ALA A 92 -32.30 35.50 26.66
C ALA A 92 -33.67 35.44 27.36
N LYS A 93 -34.73 35.80 26.63
CA LYS A 93 -36.12 35.70 27.11
C LYS A 93 -36.52 34.29 27.50
N LYS A 94 -36.16 33.28 26.70
CA LYS A 94 -36.45 31.88 26.94
C LYS A 94 -35.71 31.33 28.17
N CYS A 95 -34.45 31.70 28.33
CA CYS A 95 -33.60 31.23 29.43
C CYS A 95 -33.75 32.08 30.71
N LYS A 96 -34.53 33.19 30.63
CA LYS A 96 -34.70 34.16 31.74
C LYS A 96 -33.41 34.70 32.31
N LYS A 97 -32.44 34.99 31.44
CA LYS A 97 -31.13 35.58 31.74
C LYS A 97 -31.04 37.00 31.13
N SER A 98 -30.12 37.81 31.59
CA SER A 98 -29.85 39.11 30.95
C SER A 98 -29.29 38.92 29.54
N VAL A 99 -29.49 39.88 28.67
CA VAL A 99 -29.01 39.84 27.28
C VAL A 99 -27.48 39.70 27.27
N GLU A 100 -26.77 40.49 28.08
CA GLU A 100 -25.30 40.49 28.18
C GLU A 100 -24.77 39.13 28.62
N ARG A 101 -25.37 38.52 29.67
CA ARG A 101 -24.94 37.20 30.11
C ARG A 101 -25.24 36.13 29.08
N THR A 102 -26.38 36.21 28.41
CA THR A 102 -26.77 35.28 27.34
C THR A 102 -25.81 35.38 26.16
N GLU A 103 -25.40 36.56 25.77
CA GLU A 103 -24.43 36.77 24.67
C GLU A 103 -23.08 36.13 24.99
N GLN A 104 -22.56 36.34 26.20
CA GLN A 104 -21.32 35.73 26.64
C GLN A 104 -21.40 34.17 26.56
N LEU A 105 -22.48 33.61 27.10
CA LEU A 105 -22.69 32.16 27.07
C LEU A 105 -22.84 31.63 25.64
N LEU A 106 -23.56 32.30 24.77
CA LEU A 106 -23.72 31.91 23.36
C LEU A 106 -22.37 31.99 22.62
N GLN A 107 -21.53 32.99 22.93
CA GLN A 107 -20.19 33.10 22.37
C GLN A 107 -19.31 31.91 22.85
N GLU A 108 -19.27 31.64 24.15
CA GLU A 108 -18.54 30.49 24.70
C GLU A 108 -19.04 29.16 24.10
N MET A 109 -20.36 28.95 24.01
CA MET A 109 -20.98 27.77 23.41
C MET A 109 -20.63 27.63 21.93
N SER A 110 -20.49 28.72 21.19
CA SER A 110 -20.05 28.72 19.80
C SER A 110 -18.58 28.33 19.66
N VAL A 111 -17.72 28.84 20.56
CA VAL A 111 -16.28 28.53 20.60
C VAL A 111 -16.04 27.05 20.91
N ILE A 112 -16.77 26.45 21.87
CA ILE A 112 -16.67 25.01 22.13
C ILE A 112 -17.35 24.15 21.05
N GLY A 113 -18.21 24.71 20.20
CA GLY A 113 -18.90 24.01 19.11
C GLY A 113 -20.22 23.37 19.51
N LEU A 114 -20.80 23.75 20.64
CA LEU A 114 -22.12 23.24 21.06
C LEU A 114 -23.24 23.82 20.18
N ILE A 115 -23.10 25.08 19.75
CA ILE A 115 -24.05 25.76 18.88
C ILE A 115 -23.34 26.37 17.67
N GLU A 116 -24.07 26.60 16.63
CA GLU A 116 -23.70 27.35 15.43
C GLU A 116 -24.52 28.61 15.30
N TYR A 117 -24.13 29.51 14.36
CA TYR A 117 -24.89 30.72 14.06
C TYR A 117 -24.77 31.08 12.58
N ASN A 118 -25.73 31.86 12.13
CA ASN A 118 -25.74 32.44 10.78
C ASN A 118 -26.44 33.81 10.79
N TRP A 119 -26.54 34.43 9.64
CA TRP A 119 -27.26 35.69 9.43
C TRP A 119 -28.32 35.54 8.32
N GLU A 120 -28.94 34.38 8.22
CA GLU A 120 -29.87 34.00 7.15
C GLU A 120 -31.29 34.49 7.41
N ASN A 121 -31.47 35.74 7.77
CA ASN A 121 -32.75 36.40 7.89
C ASN A 121 -32.74 37.70 7.10
N GLU A 122 -33.91 38.27 6.86
CA GLU A 122 -34.08 39.47 6.03
C GLU A 122 -33.25 40.66 6.53
N ASP A 123 -33.12 40.79 7.85
CA ASP A 123 -32.42 41.89 8.50
C ASP A 123 -30.93 41.65 8.69
N ARG A 124 -30.42 40.48 8.28
CA ARG A 124 -29.06 40.06 8.50
C ARG A 124 -28.59 40.12 9.98
N HIS A 125 -29.52 39.90 10.92
CA HIS A 125 -29.17 39.76 12.33
C HIS A 125 -28.61 38.39 12.65
N LYS A 126 -27.61 38.37 13.56
CA LYS A 126 -27.02 37.10 14.03
C LYS A 126 -28.08 36.27 14.76
N GLN A 127 -28.24 35.01 14.35
CA GLN A 127 -29.15 34.08 14.98
C GLN A 127 -28.42 32.76 15.27
N TYR A 128 -28.71 32.20 16.44
CA TYR A 128 -28.04 31.06 16.99
C TYR A 128 -28.89 29.80 16.82
N ILE A 129 -28.22 28.67 16.55
CA ILE A 129 -28.89 27.41 16.28
C ILE A 129 -28.28 26.35 17.18
N LEU A 130 -29.12 25.57 17.87
CA LEU A 130 -28.70 24.36 18.55
C LEU A 130 -28.78 23.21 17.55
N PRO A 131 -27.65 22.70 17.01
CA PRO A 131 -27.67 21.61 16.04
C PRO A 131 -27.91 20.25 16.74
N MET A 132 -28.10 19.21 15.95
CA MET A 132 -27.94 17.82 16.41
C MET A 132 -26.45 17.50 16.60
N PHE A 133 -26.14 16.28 17.08
CA PHE A 133 -24.75 15.92 17.25
C PHE A 133 -24.00 15.77 15.93
N VAL A 134 -24.59 15.04 14.96
CA VAL A 134 -23.92 14.80 13.65
C VAL A 134 -24.95 14.84 12.50
N PRO A 135 -24.73 15.67 11.47
CA PRO A 135 -23.72 16.72 11.43
C PRO A 135 -24.06 17.89 12.36
N GLY A 136 -23.06 18.41 13.07
CA GLY A 136 -23.27 19.52 13.98
C GLY A 136 -22.31 19.56 15.17
N SER A 137 -22.87 19.61 16.42
CA SER A 137 -22.07 19.94 17.60
C SER A 137 -20.87 19.04 17.85
N ALA A 138 -21.01 17.71 17.75
CA ALA A 138 -19.90 16.79 17.95
C ALA A 138 -18.77 16.98 16.92
N GLU A 139 -19.14 17.32 15.69
CA GLU A 139 -18.20 17.61 14.61
C GLU A 139 -17.44 18.92 14.88
N PHE A 140 -18.16 19.99 15.23
CA PHE A 140 -17.55 21.29 15.54
C PHE A 140 -16.65 21.24 16.78
N MET A 141 -17.00 20.45 17.79
CA MET A 141 -16.16 20.24 18.97
C MET A 141 -14.80 19.66 18.58
N VAL A 142 -14.75 18.69 17.67
CA VAL A 142 -13.49 18.09 17.20
C VAL A 142 -12.70 19.00 16.26
N MET A 143 -13.34 19.90 15.54
CA MET A 143 -12.62 20.88 14.70
C MET A 143 -11.76 21.83 15.52
N ASN A 144 -12.06 22.10 16.79
CA ASN A 144 -11.25 22.89 17.67
C ASN A 144 -10.05 22.10 18.21
N GLY A 145 -8.84 22.35 17.67
CA GLY A 145 -7.63 21.59 18.00
C GLY A 145 -7.26 21.71 19.47
N ARG A 146 -7.32 22.90 20.06
CA ARG A 146 -7.00 23.13 21.47
C ARG A 146 -7.95 22.35 22.40
N GLN A 147 -9.24 22.38 22.09
CA GLN A 147 -10.23 21.63 22.88
C GLN A 147 -9.97 20.12 22.86
N VAL A 148 -9.58 19.58 21.71
CA VAL A 148 -9.28 18.16 21.59
C VAL A 148 -7.97 17.76 22.33
N GLU A 149 -7.01 18.68 22.44
CA GLU A 149 -5.82 18.46 23.24
C GLU A 149 -6.13 18.44 24.74
N GLU A 150 -7.03 19.31 25.20
CA GLU A 150 -7.46 19.39 26.60
C GLU A 150 -8.51 18.31 26.94
N HIS A 151 -9.35 17.91 25.96
CA HIS A 151 -10.48 16.99 26.10
C HIS A 151 -10.47 15.94 24.97
N PRO A 152 -9.54 14.98 24.96
CA PRO A 152 -9.42 13.99 23.89
C PRO A 152 -10.65 13.05 23.80
N GLU A 153 -11.45 12.93 24.85
CA GLU A 153 -12.71 12.19 24.87
C GLU A 153 -13.74 12.68 23.84
N VAL A 154 -13.65 13.95 23.43
CA VAL A 154 -14.50 14.53 22.38
C VAL A 154 -14.32 13.81 21.03
N ALA A 155 -13.12 13.27 20.76
CA ALA A 155 -12.89 12.48 19.55
C ALA A 155 -13.66 11.14 19.59
N ASP A 156 -13.70 10.45 20.74
CA ASP A 156 -14.51 9.25 20.92
C ASP A 156 -16.01 9.58 20.89
N PHE A 157 -16.41 10.69 21.45
CA PHE A 157 -17.76 11.19 21.41
C PHE A 157 -18.24 11.36 19.95
N PHE A 158 -17.49 12.05 19.12
CA PHE A 158 -17.84 12.21 17.71
C PHE A 158 -17.89 10.88 16.95
N GLU A 159 -16.97 9.93 17.29
CA GLU A 159 -17.04 8.57 16.76
C GLU A 159 -18.38 7.87 17.09
N GLN A 160 -18.75 7.89 18.37
CA GLN A 160 -19.97 7.22 18.83
C GLN A 160 -21.23 7.87 18.28
N MET A 161 -21.29 9.22 18.24
CA MET A 161 -22.42 9.95 17.68
C MET A 161 -22.58 9.76 16.17
N SER A 162 -21.49 9.50 15.46
CA SER A 162 -21.56 9.14 14.05
C SER A 162 -21.94 7.68 13.85
N ARG A 163 -21.35 6.77 14.64
CA ARG A 163 -21.47 5.31 14.45
C ARG A 163 -22.81 4.76 14.91
N LEU A 164 -23.26 5.09 16.13
CA LEU A 164 -24.42 4.44 16.74
C LEU A 164 -25.73 4.62 15.96
N PRO A 165 -26.06 5.81 15.42
CA PRO A 165 -27.23 5.97 14.58
C PRO A 165 -27.12 5.20 13.26
N LEU A 166 -25.92 5.27 12.63
CA LEU A 166 -25.69 4.67 11.31
C LEU A 166 -25.66 3.13 11.36
N GLU A 167 -25.22 2.52 12.45
CA GLU A 167 -25.26 1.08 12.66
C GLU A 167 -26.67 0.50 12.52
N LYS A 168 -27.69 1.26 12.92
CA LYS A 168 -29.10 0.86 12.77
C LYS A 168 -29.67 1.05 11.37
N VAL A 169 -29.19 2.07 10.65
CA VAL A 169 -29.75 2.47 9.35
C VAL A 169 -29.05 1.77 8.20
N THR A 170 -27.71 1.67 8.24
CA THR A 170 -26.91 1.14 7.13
C THR A 170 -27.23 -0.31 6.74
N PRO A 171 -27.64 -1.24 7.65
CA PRO A 171 -28.04 -2.58 7.24
C PRO A 171 -29.18 -2.63 6.23
N MET A 172 -29.91 -1.54 6.08
CA MET A 172 -31.08 -1.43 5.20
C MET A 172 -30.82 -0.59 3.93
N VAL A 173 -29.59 -0.16 3.67
CA VAL A 173 -29.23 0.59 2.46
C VAL A 173 -29.43 -0.30 1.22
N PRO A 174 -30.05 0.23 0.13
CA PRO A 174 -30.27 -0.53 -1.09
C PRO A 174 -28.95 -0.89 -1.80
N PRO A 175 -28.94 -2.00 -2.59
CA PRO A 175 -27.85 -2.29 -3.52
C PRO A 175 -27.54 -1.06 -4.39
N GLY A 176 -26.26 -0.77 -4.58
CA GLY A 176 -25.84 0.43 -5.32
C GLY A 176 -25.80 1.72 -4.50
N GLY A 177 -26.28 1.71 -3.25
CA GLY A 177 -26.28 2.88 -2.36
C GLY A 177 -27.60 3.67 -2.37
N ALA A 178 -27.76 4.57 -1.41
CA ALA A 178 -29.02 5.28 -1.20
C ALA A 178 -29.02 6.75 -1.68
N GLY A 179 -27.84 7.39 -1.78
CA GLY A 179 -27.73 8.81 -2.15
C GLY A 179 -28.32 9.78 -1.12
N ILE A 180 -28.57 9.34 0.11
CA ILE A 180 -29.21 10.16 1.16
C ILE A 180 -28.25 10.67 2.24
N GLY A 181 -26.98 10.23 2.21
CA GLY A 181 -25.94 10.78 3.09
C GLY A 181 -25.52 12.19 2.68
N MET A 182 -24.23 12.48 2.76
CA MET A 182 -23.67 13.64 2.07
C MET A 182 -23.73 13.41 0.55
N HIS A 183 -23.79 14.48 -0.22
CA HIS A 183 -23.81 14.34 -1.67
C HIS A 183 -22.39 14.33 -2.24
N VAL A 184 -22.03 13.26 -2.95
CA VAL A 184 -20.73 13.16 -3.63
C VAL A 184 -20.80 13.96 -4.93
N ILE A 185 -19.87 14.89 -5.11
CA ILE A 185 -19.67 15.57 -6.39
C ILE A 185 -18.54 14.88 -7.16
N PRO A 186 -18.78 14.47 -8.41
CA PRO A 186 -17.71 13.95 -9.24
C PRO A 186 -16.63 15.00 -9.51
N VAL A 187 -15.41 14.55 -9.76
CA VAL A 187 -14.40 15.44 -10.36
C VAL A 187 -14.95 16.01 -11.66
N GLU A 188 -14.97 17.31 -11.79
CA GLU A 188 -15.73 18.00 -12.84
C GLU A 188 -15.28 17.60 -14.25
N THR A 189 -13.97 17.40 -14.44
CA THR A 189 -13.41 16.94 -15.72
C THR A 189 -13.79 15.50 -16.09
N ALA A 190 -14.31 14.72 -15.14
CA ALA A 190 -14.79 13.35 -15.37
C ALA A 190 -16.27 13.30 -15.77
N ILE A 191 -17.02 14.38 -15.63
CA ILE A 191 -18.44 14.44 -15.94
C ILE A 191 -18.60 14.45 -17.47
N PRO A 192 -19.37 13.53 -18.06
CA PRO A 192 -19.62 13.56 -19.51
C PRO A 192 -20.41 14.82 -19.89
N ALA A 193 -20.06 15.42 -21.02
CA ALA A 193 -20.77 16.57 -21.57
C ALA A 193 -22.09 16.12 -22.20
N THR A 194 -23.08 15.81 -21.35
CA THR A 194 -24.41 15.36 -21.80
C THR A 194 -25.50 16.34 -21.34
N PRO A 195 -26.64 16.45 -22.05
CA PRO A 195 -27.74 17.33 -21.66
C PRO A 195 -28.38 16.99 -20.31
N GLU A 196 -28.19 15.77 -19.81
CA GLU A 196 -28.80 15.30 -18.57
C GLU A 196 -28.05 15.75 -17.31
N SER A 197 -26.85 16.32 -17.45
CA SER A 197 -26.08 16.83 -16.30
C SER A 197 -26.78 18.03 -15.66
N VAL A 198 -26.92 18.03 -14.34
CA VAL A 198 -27.54 19.11 -13.58
C VAL A 198 -26.49 19.97 -12.86
N SER A 199 -26.75 21.26 -12.74
CA SER A 199 -25.77 22.22 -12.19
C SER A 199 -25.25 21.87 -10.81
N ILE A 200 -26.08 21.30 -9.94
CA ILE A 200 -25.68 20.90 -8.58
C ILE A 200 -24.66 19.76 -8.52
N GLU A 201 -24.43 19.05 -9.63
CA GLU A 201 -23.41 17.99 -9.75
C GLU A 201 -22.02 18.57 -10.09
N HIS A 202 -21.91 19.88 -10.36
CA HIS A 202 -20.67 20.58 -10.68
C HIS A 202 -20.17 21.37 -9.49
N ILE A 203 -18.89 21.17 -9.14
CA ILE A 203 -18.27 21.91 -8.05
C ILE A 203 -18.23 23.42 -8.34
N SER A 204 -18.00 23.78 -9.59
CA SER A 204 -17.98 25.16 -10.08
C SER A 204 -19.30 25.90 -9.86
N TYR A 205 -20.46 25.22 -9.92
CA TYR A 205 -21.76 25.82 -9.60
C TYR A 205 -21.79 26.30 -8.15
N TRP A 206 -21.35 25.49 -7.21
CA TRP A 206 -21.34 25.83 -5.79
C TRP A 206 -20.33 26.92 -5.45
N LEU A 207 -19.15 26.88 -6.07
CA LEU A 207 -18.15 27.93 -5.90
C LEU A 207 -18.67 29.27 -6.43
N ASN A 208 -19.28 29.30 -7.58
CA ASN A 208 -19.88 30.53 -8.11
C ASN A 208 -21.05 31.05 -7.25
N LYS A 209 -21.87 30.16 -6.69
CA LYS A 209 -23.00 30.52 -5.83
C LYS A 209 -22.56 31.20 -4.53
N TYR A 210 -21.45 30.74 -3.94
CA TYR A 210 -20.90 31.29 -2.69
C TYR A 210 -19.65 32.15 -2.94
N LYS A 211 -19.58 32.79 -4.11
CA LYS A 211 -18.45 33.58 -4.54
C LYS A 211 -17.99 34.54 -3.43
N ASP A 212 -16.66 34.60 -3.28
CA ASP A 212 -15.96 35.51 -2.34
C ASP A 212 -16.22 35.24 -0.83
N LYS A 213 -16.80 34.07 -0.47
CA LYS A 213 -17.08 33.78 0.93
C LYS A 213 -16.74 32.32 1.27
N TYR A 214 -15.43 32.06 1.39
CA TYR A 214 -14.88 30.76 1.74
C TYR A 214 -14.01 30.85 2.98
N ALA A 215 -14.01 29.78 3.79
CA ALA A 215 -13.02 29.56 4.82
C ALA A 215 -12.52 28.12 4.78
N VAL A 216 -11.25 27.94 5.08
CA VAL A 216 -10.62 26.62 5.14
C VAL A 216 -10.35 26.25 6.59
N GLY A 217 -10.73 25.05 6.96
CA GLY A 217 -10.55 24.55 8.31
C GLY A 217 -10.12 23.10 8.36
N ALA A 218 -9.70 22.68 9.56
CA ALA A 218 -9.26 21.32 9.80
C ALA A 218 -10.41 20.31 9.63
N CYS A 219 -10.12 19.17 9.03
CA CYS A 219 -11.08 18.08 8.90
C CYS A 219 -11.32 17.39 10.25
N SER A 220 -12.55 17.48 10.79
CA SER A 220 -12.97 16.82 12.04
C SER A 220 -12.75 15.31 12.02
N CYS A 221 -13.12 14.63 10.92
CA CYS A 221 -12.95 13.18 10.79
C CYS A 221 -11.47 12.76 10.84
N ARG A 222 -10.55 13.50 10.17
CA ARG A 222 -9.11 13.22 10.23
C ARG A 222 -8.55 13.42 11.63
N ARG A 223 -8.88 14.55 12.26
CA ARG A 223 -8.45 14.85 13.63
C ARG A 223 -8.93 13.79 14.60
N GLN A 224 -10.21 13.43 14.55
CA GLN A 224 -10.80 12.37 15.36
C GLN A 224 -10.02 11.05 15.26
N GLN A 225 -9.77 10.57 14.05
CA GLN A 225 -9.09 9.29 13.84
C GLN A 225 -7.63 9.34 14.34
N ARG A 226 -6.94 10.47 14.16
CA ARG A 226 -5.56 10.64 14.66
C ARG A 226 -5.50 10.68 16.18
N VAL A 227 -6.41 11.36 16.84
CA VAL A 227 -6.48 11.38 18.31
C VAL A 227 -6.71 9.99 18.87
N ARG A 228 -7.51 9.18 18.18
CA ARG A 228 -7.79 7.79 18.54
C ARG A 228 -6.67 6.80 18.15
N GLY A 229 -5.63 7.26 17.46
CA GLY A 229 -4.55 6.39 16.95
C GLY A 229 -4.98 5.50 15.77
N GLU A 230 -6.07 5.85 15.09
CA GLU A 230 -6.68 5.09 14.00
C GLU A 230 -6.51 5.78 12.63
N GLY A 231 -5.65 6.78 12.51
CA GLY A 231 -5.29 7.39 11.23
C GLY A 231 -4.74 6.35 10.26
N THR A 232 -5.02 6.49 8.96
CA THR A 232 -4.68 5.50 7.92
C THR A 232 -3.57 5.94 6.97
N GLY A 233 -2.68 6.85 7.43
CA GLY A 233 -1.60 7.41 6.60
C GLY A 233 -2.00 8.66 5.82
N ASP A 234 -3.24 9.09 5.93
CA ASP A 234 -3.71 10.39 5.42
C ASP A 234 -3.30 11.50 6.39
N ILE A 235 -2.29 12.26 6.03
CA ILE A 235 -1.70 13.31 6.87
C ILE A 235 -2.21 14.73 6.54
N GLU A 236 -3.04 14.88 5.53
CA GLU A 236 -3.67 16.15 5.21
C GLU A 236 -4.47 16.72 6.38
N GLY A 237 -4.44 18.04 6.55
CA GLY A 237 -5.08 18.75 7.66
C GLY A 237 -6.29 19.58 7.23
N ASP A 238 -6.04 20.67 6.58
CA ASP A 238 -7.03 21.69 6.29
C ASP A 238 -7.68 21.48 4.92
N LEU A 239 -8.69 20.63 4.90
CA LEU A 239 -9.40 20.22 3.68
C LEU A 239 -10.93 20.40 3.76
N CYS A 240 -11.42 21.01 4.83
CA CYS A 240 -12.82 21.38 4.97
C CYS A 240 -13.02 22.83 4.52
N ILE A 241 -13.84 23.04 3.51
CA ILE A 241 -14.14 24.36 2.95
C ILE A 241 -15.54 24.76 3.41
N GLY A 242 -15.63 25.67 4.38
CA GLY A 242 -16.88 26.32 4.76
C GLY A 242 -17.27 27.39 3.74
N VAL A 243 -18.54 27.48 3.41
CA VAL A 243 -19.06 28.45 2.43
C VAL A 243 -20.16 29.30 3.03
N GLY A 244 -20.31 30.53 2.53
CA GLY A 244 -21.35 31.45 3.00
C GLY A 244 -21.16 31.83 4.48
N ASP A 245 -22.23 31.83 5.26
CA ASP A 245 -22.19 32.19 6.68
C ASP A 245 -21.39 31.18 7.55
N MET A 246 -21.22 29.94 7.10
CA MET A 246 -20.36 28.98 7.76
C MET A 246 -18.87 29.37 7.67
N ALA A 247 -18.46 30.09 6.63
CA ALA A 247 -17.10 30.62 6.56
C ALA A 247 -16.81 31.57 7.73
N ASP A 248 -17.73 32.49 8.00
CA ASP A 248 -17.61 33.40 9.14
C ASP A 248 -17.60 32.66 10.48
N TYR A 249 -18.48 31.66 10.63
CA TYR A 249 -18.53 30.84 11.84
C TYR A 249 -17.18 30.12 12.10
N LEU A 250 -16.59 29.52 11.08
CA LEU A 250 -15.30 28.84 11.23
C LEU A 250 -14.18 29.79 11.63
N VAL A 251 -14.13 30.97 11.04
CA VAL A 251 -13.06 31.95 11.31
C VAL A 251 -13.26 32.60 12.67
N GLU A 252 -14.48 33.11 12.97
CA GLU A 252 -14.78 33.77 14.25
C GLU A 252 -14.63 32.85 15.46
N THR A 253 -14.79 31.52 15.28
CA THR A 253 -14.64 30.55 16.36
C THR A 253 -13.26 29.88 16.38
N GLY A 254 -12.30 30.37 15.57
CA GLY A 254 -10.92 29.87 15.56
C GLY A 254 -10.73 28.46 14.97
N ARG A 255 -11.64 28.03 14.08
CA ARG A 255 -11.58 26.71 13.42
C ARG A 255 -10.96 26.71 12.05
N GLY A 256 -10.72 27.90 11.48
CA GLY A 256 -10.18 28.06 10.15
C GLY A 256 -9.76 29.50 9.84
N HIS A 257 -9.42 29.75 8.61
CA HIS A 257 -9.08 31.05 8.07
C HIS A 257 -9.86 31.33 6.78
N TYR A 258 -10.05 32.59 6.44
CA TYR A 258 -10.63 32.94 5.15
C TYR A 258 -9.70 32.55 4.00
N ALA A 259 -10.28 32.04 2.93
CA ALA A 259 -9.56 31.62 1.75
C ALA A 259 -10.12 32.31 0.49
N ASP A 260 -9.26 32.55 -0.48
CA ASP A 260 -9.66 32.98 -1.81
C ASP A 260 -9.94 31.79 -2.74
N ILE A 261 -10.38 32.11 -3.96
CA ILE A 261 -10.72 31.04 -4.93
C ILE A 261 -9.49 30.24 -5.36
N ASP A 262 -8.31 30.85 -5.42
CA ASP A 262 -7.08 30.17 -5.85
C ASP A 262 -6.64 29.13 -4.80
N GLU A 263 -6.73 29.47 -3.51
CA GLU A 263 -6.48 28.52 -2.42
C GLU A 263 -7.50 27.38 -2.44
N VAL A 264 -8.78 27.68 -2.62
CA VAL A 264 -9.83 26.66 -2.72
C VAL A 264 -9.57 25.72 -3.89
N MET A 265 -9.25 26.24 -5.07
CA MET A 265 -8.94 25.42 -6.25
C MET A 265 -7.68 24.57 -6.04
N ALA A 266 -6.66 25.11 -5.38
CA ALA A 266 -5.46 24.36 -5.02
C ALA A 266 -5.79 23.18 -4.07
N ILE A 267 -6.65 23.37 -3.09
CA ILE A 267 -7.13 22.32 -2.18
C ILE A 267 -7.91 21.25 -2.94
N LEU A 268 -8.82 21.64 -3.83
CA LEU A 268 -9.59 20.67 -4.63
C LEU A 268 -8.67 19.82 -5.50
N LYS A 269 -7.73 20.47 -6.20
CA LYS A 269 -6.74 19.77 -7.04
C LYS A 269 -5.87 18.83 -6.23
N ARG A 270 -5.39 19.27 -5.07
CA ARG A 270 -4.60 18.44 -4.15
C ARG A 270 -5.41 17.24 -3.64
N ALA A 271 -6.69 17.43 -3.36
CA ALA A 271 -7.59 16.35 -2.97
C ALA A 271 -7.74 15.30 -4.08
N GLU A 272 -7.95 15.72 -5.33
CA GLU A 272 -8.02 14.82 -6.50
C GLU A 272 -6.74 14.03 -6.71
N ASP A 273 -5.58 14.68 -6.53
CA ASP A 273 -4.28 14.03 -6.70
C ASP A 273 -4.00 12.98 -5.62
N ASN A 274 -4.59 13.13 -4.44
CA ASN A 274 -4.50 12.18 -3.34
C ASN A 274 -5.65 11.16 -3.27
N GLY A 275 -6.57 11.16 -4.23
CA GLY A 275 -7.68 10.21 -4.25
C GLY A 275 -8.78 10.52 -3.22
N TYR A 276 -8.92 11.78 -2.81
CA TYR A 276 -9.97 12.22 -1.90
C TYR A 276 -11.25 12.59 -2.65
N VAL A 277 -12.37 12.32 -2.02
CA VAL A 277 -13.72 12.47 -2.60
C VAL A 277 -14.28 13.84 -2.24
N HIS A 278 -14.73 14.59 -3.23
CA HIS A 278 -15.50 15.81 -3.00
C HIS A 278 -16.91 15.47 -2.53
N GLN A 279 -17.32 16.04 -1.43
CA GLN A 279 -18.68 15.93 -0.91
C GLN A 279 -19.21 17.31 -0.52
N ILE A 280 -20.49 17.52 -0.74
CA ILE A 280 -21.19 18.69 -0.21
C ILE A 280 -22.19 18.26 0.86
N THR A 281 -22.47 19.17 1.77
CA THR A 281 -23.48 18.94 2.79
C THR A 281 -24.87 18.81 2.16
N ASN A 282 -25.63 17.83 2.59
CA ASN A 282 -26.96 17.50 2.06
C ASN A 282 -27.95 17.37 3.24
N ILE A 283 -28.24 18.51 3.89
CA ILE A 283 -29.13 18.54 5.06
C ILE A 283 -30.17 19.64 5.03
N ASP A 284 -29.96 20.66 4.18
CA ASP A 284 -30.83 21.86 4.14
C ASP A 284 -31.72 21.93 2.88
N GLY A 285 -31.65 20.91 2.02
CA GLY A 285 -32.42 20.82 0.77
C GLY A 285 -31.60 21.22 -0.46
N GLU A 286 -32.28 21.40 -1.60
CA GLU A 286 -31.64 21.44 -2.93
C GLU A 286 -30.74 22.65 -3.18
N ASP A 287 -31.01 23.77 -2.55
CA ASP A 287 -30.34 25.04 -2.90
C ASP A 287 -29.33 25.50 -1.87
N LYS A 288 -28.99 24.70 -0.89
CA LYS A 288 -28.15 25.14 0.18
C LYS A 288 -27.14 24.11 0.61
N ILE A 289 -25.88 24.58 0.73
CA ILE A 289 -24.80 23.85 1.39
C ILE A 289 -24.10 24.80 2.38
N PHE A 290 -23.42 24.26 3.37
CA PHE A 290 -22.57 25.03 4.27
C PHE A 290 -21.09 24.63 4.19
N ALA A 291 -20.79 23.46 3.59
CA ALA A 291 -19.41 23.02 3.43
C ALA A 291 -19.20 22.14 2.19
N ILE A 292 -17.98 22.23 1.65
CA ILE A 292 -17.40 21.34 0.66
C ILE A 292 -16.29 20.57 1.36
N CYS A 293 -16.44 19.26 1.46
CA CYS A 293 -15.47 18.37 2.11
C CYS A 293 -14.62 17.64 1.07
N ASN A 294 -13.35 17.38 1.42
CA ASN A 294 -12.39 16.59 0.63
C ASN A 294 -12.00 15.33 1.42
N CYS A 295 -12.71 14.26 1.18
CA CYS A 295 -12.81 13.13 2.12
C CYS A 295 -11.96 11.93 1.75
N ALA A 296 -11.07 11.51 2.66
CA ALA A 296 -10.48 10.17 2.60
C ALA A 296 -11.50 9.14 3.09
N VAL A 297 -11.84 8.16 2.26
CA VAL A 297 -12.93 7.20 2.55
C VAL A 297 -12.67 6.38 3.81
N GLY A 298 -11.43 5.97 4.07
CA GLY A 298 -11.07 5.21 5.27
C GLY A 298 -11.14 5.99 6.58
N VAL A 299 -11.33 7.31 6.51
CA VAL A 299 -11.32 8.24 7.65
C VAL A 299 -12.68 8.91 7.84
N CYS A 300 -13.32 9.34 6.73
CA CYS A 300 -14.56 10.13 6.74
C CYS A 300 -15.73 9.35 7.37
N ASN A 301 -16.38 9.93 8.38
CA ASN A 301 -17.51 9.30 9.06
C ASN A 301 -18.72 9.03 8.14
N ALA A 302 -18.92 9.83 7.09
CA ALA A 302 -19.97 9.60 6.11
C ALA A 302 -19.65 8.46 5.14
N LEU A 303 -18.41 8.32 4.69
CA LEU A 303 -18.02 7.37 3.66
C LEU A 303 -17.53 6.03 4.20
N ARG A 304 -16.83 5.99 5.35
CA ARG A 304 -16.30 4.75 5.91
C ARG A 304 -17.37 3.83 6.51
N THR A 305 -18.59 4.29 6.67
CA THR A 305 -19.71 3.50 7.20
C THR A 305 -19.99 2.26 6.36
N SER A 306 -19.84 2.36 5.03
CA SER A 306 -19.96 1.20 4.14
C SER A 306 -18.92 0.12 4.46
N GLN A 307 -17.76 0.53 4.93
CA GLN A 307 -16.67 -0.35 5.31
C GLN A 307 -16.86 -0.92 6.72
N LEU A 308 -17.29 -0.08 7.67
CA LEU A 308 -17.54 -0.49 9.06
C LEU A 308 -18.68 -1.49 9.18
N PHE A 309 -19.73 -1.32 8.38
CA PHE A 309 -20.96 -2.09 8.50
C PHE A 309 -21.19 -3.07 7.34
N ASN A 310 -20.23 -3.16 6.42
CA ASN A 310 -20.31 -4.00 5.23
C ASN A 310 -21.61 -3.75 4.44
N THR A 311 -21.84 -2.49 4.09
CA THR A 311 -23.03 -2.02 3.37
C THR A 311 -22.66 -1.22 2.14
N PRO A 312 -23.55 -1.12 1.13
CA PRO A 312 -23.41 -0.07 0.12
C PRO A 312 -23.37 1.32 0.78
N ASN A 313 -22.77 2.30 0.13
CA ASN A 313 -22.58 3.62 0.71
C ASN A 313 -23.89 4.43 0.74
N MET A 314 -24.13 5.15 1.82
CA MET A 314 -25.24 6.10 1.91
C MET A 314 -25.01 7.37 1.10
N SER A 315 -23.74 7.75 0.89
CA SER A 315 -23.28 8.93 0.16
C SER A 315 -22.81 8.52 -1.22
N ARG A 316 -23.39 9.11 -2.26
CA ARG A 316 -23.00 8.89 -3.66
C ARG A 316 -23.43 10.05 -4.54
N SER A 317 -22.94 10.08 -5.77
CA SER A 317 -23.46 10.92 -6.87
C SER A 317 -24.46 10.14 -7.75
N ALA A 318 -25.03 10.81 -8.73
CA ALA A 318 -25.86 10.18 -9.77
C ALA A 318 -25.07 9.28 -10.74
N TYR A 319 -23.76 9.33 -10.68
CA TYR A 319 -22.88 8.69 -11.65
C TYR A 319 -22.37 7.34 -11.18
N ARG A 320 -21.97 6.52 -12.15
CA ARG A 320 -21.24 5.29 -11.97
C ARG A 320 -20.11 5.19 -12.99
N ALA A 321 -18.98 4.65 -12.56
CA ALA A 321 -17.90 4.34 -13.47
C ALA A 321 -18.16 3.03 -14.21
N SER A 322 -17.84 2.99 -15.51
CA SER A 322 -17.85 1.81 -16.36
C SER A 322 -16.51 1.69 -17.09
N VAL A 323 -16.15 0.49 -17.49
CA VAL A 323 -14.88 0.18 -18.16
C VAL A 323 -15.14 -0.34 -19.56
N THR A 324 -14.37 0.15 -20.53
CA THR A 324 -14.28 -0.42 -21.88
C THR A 324 -13.14 -1.45 -21.88
N PRO A 325 -13.44 -2.77 -21.82
CA PRO A 325 -12.40 -3.79 -21.56
C PRO A 325 -11.31 -3.84 -22.63
N ASP A 326 -11.63 -3.53 -23.88
CA ASP A 326 -10.67 -3.60 -24.99
C ASP A 326 -9.62 -2.48 -24.95
N ARG A 327 -9.94 -1.36 -24.30
CA ARG A 327 -9.00 -0.26 -24.06
C ARG A 327 -8.18 -0.47 -22.78
N CYS A 328 -8.69 -1.28 -21.86
CA CYS A 328 -8.07 -1.47 -20.56
C CYS A 328 -6.83 -2.37 -20.65
N VAL A 329 -5.74 -1.89 -20.09
CA VAL A 329 -4.44 -2.61 -20.01
C VAL A 329 -4.15 -3.14 -18.60
N ALA A 330 -5.14 -3.14 -17.70
CA ALA A 330 -5.00 -3.62 -16.32
C ALA A 330 -3.77 -3.04 -15.55
N CYS A 331 -3.37 -1.81 -15.85
CA CYS A 331 -2.22 -1.19 -15.18
C CYS A 331 -2.45 -0.98 -13.68
N GLY A 332 -3.71 -0.84 -13.24
CA GLY A 332 -4.09 -0.71 -11.84
C GLY A 332 -4.13 0.72 -11.31
N ARG A 333 -3.84 1.75 -12.11
CA ARG A 333 -3.89 3.15 -11.63
C ARG A 333 -5.27 3.54 -11.11
N CYS A 334 -6.34 3.23 -11.86
CA CYS A 334 -7.71 3.47 -11.40
C CYS A 334 -8.05 2.73 -10.11
N VAL A 335 -7.48 1.53 -9.89
CA VAL A 335 -7.66 0.75 -8.66
C VAL A 335 -6.94 1.41 -7.49
N GLN A 336 -5.72 1.90 -7.70
CA GLN A 336 -4.92 2.58 -6.69
C GLN A 336 -5.63 3.84 -6.18
N TYR A 337 -6.23 4.61 -7.08
CA TYR A 337 -6.91 5.86 -6.76
C TYR A 337 -8.41 5.70 -6.45
N CYS A 338 -8.97 4.49 -6.57
CA CYS A 338 -10.36 4.25 -6.20
C CYS A 338 -10.53 4.26 -4.67
N PRO A 339 -11.15 5.28 -4.08
CA PRO A 339 -11.18 5.44 -2.63
C PRO A 339 -12.06 4.39 -1.95
N THR A 340 -13.08 3.88 -2.63
CA THR A 340 -14.01 2.88 -2.07
C THR A 340 -13.62 1.44 -2.40
N GLY A 341 -12.58 1.23 -3.22
CA GLY A 341 -12.22 -0.09 -3.72
C GLY A 341 -13.25 -0.68 -4.71
N ALA A 342 -14.07 0.17 -5.33
CA ALA A 342 -15.01 -0.25 -6.36
C ALA A 342 -14.31 -0.66 -7.66
N ALA A 343 -13.30 0.12 -8.08
CA ALA A 343 -12.44 -0.29 -9.18
C ALA A 343 -11.50 -1.41 -8.70
N LYS A 344 -11.54 -2.54 -9.37
CA LYS A 344 -10.75 -3.72 -9.03
C LYS A 344 -10.06 -4.25 -10.27
N LEU A 345 -8.91 -4.88 -10.10
CA LEU A 345 -8.34 -5.68 -11.17
C LEU A 345 -9.16 -6.96 -11.26
N GLY A 346 -9.75 -7.18 -12.43
CA GLY A 346 -10.42 -8.41 -12.82
C GLY A 346 -9.53 -9.22 -13.75
N GLN A 347 -9.85 -10.49 -13.88
CA GLN A 347 -9.26 -11.36 -14.89
C GLN A 347 -10.17 -11.37 -16.11
N LYS A 348 -9.56 -11.32 -17.28
CA LYS A 348 -10.21 -11.48 -18.56
C LYS A 348 -9.42 -12.56 -19.28
N LEU A 349 -10.07 -13.59 -19.71
CA LEU A 349 -9.46 -14.59 -20.56
C LEU A 349 -9.85 -14.28 -21.99
N CYS A 350 -8.89 -14.03 -22.83
CA CYS A 350 -9.11 -13.91 -24.25
C CYS A 350 -9.19 -15.32 -24.84
N THR A 351 -10.39 -15.77 -25.17
CA THR A 351 -10.63 -17.02 -25.88
C THR A 351 -11.12 -16.70 -27.30
N LYS A 352 -11.13 -17.70 -28.20
CA LYS A 352 -11.64 -17.61 -29.54
C LYS A 352 -13.11 -17.14 -29.61
N ASN A 353 -13.88 -17.48 -28.60
CA ASN A 353 -15.29 -17.14 -28.50
C ASN A 353 -15.54 -15.78 -27.81
N GLY A 354 -14.50 -15.00 -27.62
CA GLY A 354 -14.52 -13.72 -26.91
C GLY A 354 -13.94 -13.80 -25.49
N PRO A 355 -13.87 -12.67 -24.80
CA PRO A 355 -13.36 -12.64 -23.44
C PRO A 355 -14.31 -13.38 -22.48
N VAL A 356 -13.76 -14.27 -21.66
CA VAL A 356 -14.46 -14.83 -20.51
C VAL A 356 -14.28 -13.84 -19.37
N GLU A 357 -15.35 -13.15 -19.03
CA GLU A 357 -15.37 -12.21 -17.89
C GLU A 357 -15.52 -12.98 -16.58
N TYR A 358 -14.96 -12.41 -15.51
CA TYR A 358 -15.21 -12.91 -14.17
C TYR A 358 -16.69 -12.80 -13.83
N PRO A 359 -17.28 -13.82 -13.20
CA PRO A 359 -18.69 -13.79 -12.88
C PRO A 359 -18.98 -12.65 -11.88
N GLN A 360 -20.00 -11.89 -12.18
CA GLN A 360 -20.57 -10.93 -11.26
C GLN A 360 -21.47 -11.67 -10.28
N HIS A 361 -21.23 -11.46 -8.99
CA HIS A 361 -22.10 -11.99 -7.93
C HIS A 361 -23.27 -11.02 -7.69
N GLU A 362 -24.48 -11.54 -7.71
CA GLU A 362 -25.63 -10.75 -7.25
C GLU A 362 -25.57 -10.57 -5.73
N LEU A 363 -25.80 -9.34 -5.27
CA LEU A 363 -25.95 -9.09 -3.85
C LEU A 363 -27.28 -9.68 -3.34
N PRO A 364 -27.23 -10.48 -2.27
CA PRO A 364 -28.44 -11.08 -1.74
C PRO A 364 -29.33 -10.01 -1.05
N ASP A 365 -30.44 -9.66 -1.69
CA ASP A 365 -31.43 -8.72 -1.16
C ASP A 365 -32.20 -9.28 0.06
N THR A 366 -31.90 -10.51 0.46
CA THR A 366 -32.54 -11.27 1.54
C THR A 366 -31.67 -11.40 2.79
N VAL A 367 -30.53 -10.70 2.86
CA VAL A 367 -29.61 -10.77 3.99
C VAL A 367 -29.38 -9.37 4.55
N LYS A 368 -29.37 -9.24 5.88
CA LYS A 368 -28.92 -7.99 6.53
C LYS A 368 -27.44 -7.80 6.32
N TRP A 369 -27.06 -6.57 6.02
CA TRP A 369 -25.67 -6.17 6.12
C TRP A 369 -25.32 -6.08 7.62
N GLY A 370 -24.11 -6.42 7.97
CA GLY A 370 -23.74 -6.34 9.37
C GLY A 370 -22.24 -6.47 9.63
N PRO A 371 -21.80 -6.03 10.83
CA PRO A 371 -20.39 -6.07 11.22
C PRO A 371 -19.81 -7.48 11.28
N GLU A 372 -20.63 -8.50 11.50
CA GLU A 372 -20.21 -9.91 11.51
C GLU A 372 -19.69 -10.40 10.17
N LYS A 373 -20.00 -9.66 9.10
CA LYS A 373 -19.55 -9.93 7.74
C LYS A 373 -18.37 -9.04 7.31
N TRP A 374 -17.88 -8.22 8.23
CA TRP A 374 -16.81 -7.26 7.96
C TRP A 374 -15.45 -7.90 8.13
N ASP A 375 -14.58 -7.66 7.12
CA ASP A 375 -13.15 -7.90 7.18
C ASP A 375 -12.43 -6.55 7.23
N LYS A 376 -11.36 -6.42 8.03
CA LYS A 376 -10.51 -5.22 8.06
C LYS A 376 -9.83 -4.96 6.71
N ASN A 377 -9.67 -5.99 5.91
CA ASN A 377 -9.20 -5.93 4.52
C ASN A 377 -10.36 -5.81 3.52
N TYR A 378 -11.44 -5.20 3.92
CA TYR A 378 -12.70 -5.07 3.20
C TYR A 378 -12.59 -4.59 1.75
N ARG A 379 -11.46 -4.05 1.31
CA ARG A 379 -11.29 -3.64 -0.10
C ARG A 379 -11.52 -4.82 -1.04
N ASP A 380 -11.04 -6.01 -0.66
CA ASP A 380 -11.02 -7.17 -1.53
C ASP A 380 -11.91 -8.32 -1.08
N ASN A 381 -12.13 -8.48 0.24
CA ASN A 381 -12.82 -9.63 0.82
C ASN A 381 -14.20 -9.31 1.41
N ASN A 382 -14.77 -8.17 1.08
CA ASN A 382 -16.06 -7.76 1.61
C ASN A 382 -17.20 -8.48 0.91
N GLN A 383 -18.19 -8.99 1.66
CA GLN A 383 -19.34 -9.73 1.12
C GLN A 383 -20.29 -8.89 0.27
N ILE A 384 -20.15 -7.57 0.24
CA ILE A 384 -20.87 -6.73 -0.71
C ILE A 384 -20.18 -6.61 -2.07
N ASN A 385 -19.03 -7.26 -2.27
CA ASN A 385 -18.35 -7.28 -3.55
C ASN A 385 -19.19 -8.02 -4.60
N CYS A 386 -19.45 -7.37 -5.72
CA CYS A 386 -20.02 -8.02 -6.89
C CYS A 386 -18.98 -8.77 -7.72
N TYR A 387 -17.73 -8.41 -7.60
CA TYR A 387 -16.62 -9.03 -8.33
C TYR A 387 -15.54 -9.45 -7.36
N ASP A 388 -14.97 -10.62 -7.58
CA ASP A 388 -13.78 -11.05 -6.90
C ASP A 388 -12.57 -10.26 -7.41
N THR A 389 -11.58 -10.03 -6.54
CA THR A 389 -10.34 -9.40 -6.92
C THR A 389 -9.45 -10.43 -7.59
N GLY A 390 -9.00 -10.12 -8.79
CA GLY A 390 -8.05 -10.94 -9.52
C GLY A 390 -7.22 -10.07 -10.46
N THR A 391 -6.23 -10.65 -11.11
CA THR A 391 -5.45 -9.93 -12.12
C THR A 391 -4.81 -10.94 -13.08
N ALA A 392 -4.12 -10.41 -14.11
CA ALA A 392 -3.33 -11.24 -15.00
C ALA A 392 -2.32 -12.08 -14.21
N PRO A 393 -2.14 -13.38 -14.56
CA PRO A 393 -1.25 -14.27 -13.84
C PRO A 393 0.20 -13.75 -13.74
N CYS A 394 0.69 -13.08 -14.77
CA CYS A 394 2.01 -12.47 -14.78
C CYS A 394 2.17 -11.37 -13.71
N LYS A 395 1.12 -10.59 -13.42
CA LYS A 395 1.14 -9.59 -12.36
C LYS A 395 1.08 -10.23 -10.98
N SER A 396 0.20 -11.22 -10.78
CA SER A 396 0.05 -11.89 -9.49
C SER A 396 1.29 -12.70 -9.09
N ALA A 397 1.98 -13.31 -10.06
CA ALA A 397 3.21 -14.07 -9.83
C ALA A 397 4.44 -13.19 -9.53
N CYS A 398 4.42 -11.93 -9.95
CA CYS A 398 5.52 -11.00 -9.65
C CYS A 398 5.47 -10.56 -8.18
N PRO A 399 6.54 -10.73 -7.39
CA PRO A 399 6.56 -10.28 -5.99
C PRO A 399 6.28 -8.80 -5.81
N ALA A 400 6.72 -7.96 -6.76
CA ALA A 400 6.45 -6.52 -6.76
C ALA A 400 5.14 -6.13 -7.48
N HIS A 401 4.38 -7.09 -7.99
CA HIS A 401 3.12 -6.88 -8.71
C HIS A 401 3.19 -5.88 -9.86
N LEU A 402 4.24 -5.98 -10.68
CA LEU A 402 4.43 -5.10 -11.84
C LEU A 402 3.21 -5.11 -12.76
N PRO A 403 2.83 -3.95 -13.32
CA PRO A 403 1.71 -3.84 -14.27
C PRO A 403 2.11 -4.33 -15.68
N VAL A 404 2.40 -5.64 -15.81
CA VAL A 404 3.02 -6.27 -16.99
C VAL A 404 2.27 -5.96 -18.28
N GLN A 405 0.96 -6.16 -18.32
CA GLN A 405 0.17 -5.86 -19.50
C GLN A 405 0.25 -4.39 -19.91
N GLY A 406 0.29 -3.48 -18.92
CA GLY A 406 0.34 -2.05 -19.13
C GLY A 406 1.63 -1.63 -19.85
N TYR A 407 2.79 -2.02 -19.36
CA TYR A 407 4.03 -1.63 -20.01
C TYR A 407 4.28 -2.36 -21.33
N ILE A 408 3.81 -3.61 -21.50
CA ILE A 408 3.86 -4.30 -22.79
C ILE A 408 3.01 -3.55 -23.82
N LYS A 409 1.80 -3.11 -23.47
CA LYS A 409 0.93 -2.34 -24.36
C LYS A 409 1.54 -1.00 -24.75
N LEU A 410 2.11 -0.28 -23.79
CA LEU A 410 2.82 0.97 -24.08
C LEU A 410 4.03 0.76 -24.99
N ALA A 411 4.79 -0.31 -24.75
CA ALA A 411 5.92 -0.68 -25.60
C ALA A 411 5.47 -1.01 -27.05
N SER A 412 4.35 -1.73 -27.21
CA SER A 412 3.79 -2.01 -28.54
C SER A 412 3.40 -0.75 -29.32
N GLN A 413 3.15 0.36 -28.62
CA GLN A 413 2.83 1.66 -29.17
C GLN A 413 4.05 2.58 -29.35
N GLY A 414 5.26 2.12 -29.03
CA GLY A 414 6.48 2.93 -29.06
C GLY A 414 6.59 3.94 -27.90
N ARG A 415 5.73 3.87 -26.88
CA ARG A 415 5.69 4.75 -25.71
C ARG A 415 6.61 4.24 -24.59
N TYR A 416 7.88 4.09 -24.87
CA TYR A 416 8.84 3.41 -23.99
C TYR A 416 9.05 4.15 -22.65
N MET A 417 9.14 5.49 -22.67
CA MET A 417 9.30 6.26 -21.44
C MET A 417 8.04 6.22 -20.55
N ASP A 418 6.86 6.15 -21.13
CA ASP A 418 5.63 5.98 -20.34
C ASP A 418 5.56 4.56 -19.77
N ALA A 419 6.02 3.56 -20.50
CA ALA A 419 6.18 2.19 -20.02
C ALA A 419 7.18 2.12 -18.85
N LEU A 420 8.30 2.83 -18.94
CA LEU A 420 9.29 2.94 -17.87
C LEU A 420 8.70 3.58 -16.60
N LYS A 421 8.02 4.71 -16.73
CA LYS A 421 7.32 5.37 -15.62
C LYS A 421 6.34 4.42 -14.94
N LEU A 422 5.59 3.66 -15.74
CA LEU A 422 4.63 2.68 -15.23
C LEU A 422 5.33 1.54 -14.48
N ILE A 423 6.46 1.02 -14.96
CA ILE A 423 7.26 0.02 -14.24
C ILE A 423 7.75 0.59 -12.91
N LYS A 424 8.27 1.82 -12.90
CA LYS A 424 8.84 2.47 -11.70
C LYS A 424 7.82 2.79 -10.61
N THR A 425 6.52 2.67 -10.87
CA THR A 425 5.50 2.69 -9.80
C THR A 425 5.64 1.50 -8.85
N GLU A 426 6.21 0.38 -9.32
CA GLU A 426 6.35 -0.86 -8.55
C GLU A 426 7.80 -1.35 -8.42
N ASN A 427 8.70 -0.93 -9.30
CA ASN A 427 10.10 -1.37 -9.34
C ASN A 427 11.02 -0.22 -9.78
N PRO A 428 11.85 0.35 -8.89
CA PRO A 428 12.78 1.44 -9.22
C PRO A 428 14.01 0.99 -10.01
N PHE A 429 14.28 -0.33 -10.12
CA PHE A 429 15.47 -0.92 -10.75
C PHE A 429 15.10 -1.87 -11.91
N PRO A 430 14.41 -1.38 -12.93
CA PRO A 430 13.95 -2.25 -14.03
C PRO A 430 15.10 -2.78 -14.90
N ALA A 431 16.22 -2.08 -15.04
CA ALA A 431 17.36 -2.53 -15.83
C ALA A 431 18.13 -3.66 -15.12
N VAL A 432 18.38 -3.51 -13.82
CA VAL A 432 18.93 -4.59 -12.97
C VAL A 432 18.03 -5.82 -13.05
N CYS A 433 16.72 -5.66 -12.83
CA CYS A 433 15.78 -6.79 -12.93
C CYS A 433 15.67 -7.36 -14.34
N GLY A 434 15.86 -6.57 -15.41
CA GLY A 434 15.91 -7.07 -16.79
C GLY A 434 17.13 -7.93 -17.11
N ALA A 435 18.18 -7.82 -16.28
CA ALA A 435 19.38 -8.62 -16.42
C ALA A 435 19.35 -9.94 -15.62
N ILE A 436 18.73 -9.94 -14.41
CA ILE A 436 18.91 -11.02 -13.43
C ILE A 436 17.60 -11.58 -12.84
N CYS A 437 16.42 -11.19 -13.34
CA CYS A 437 15.17 -11.65 -12.80
C CYS A 437 14.93 -13.15 -13.05
N ASN A 438 14.34 -13.83 -12.07
CA ASN A 438 13.94 -15.23 -12.18
C ASN A 438 12.65 -15.48 -12.96
N ARG A 439 12.09 -14.47 -13.62
CA ARG A 439 10.99 -14.53 -14.60
C ARG A 439 9.71 -15.26 -14.16
N LYS A 440 9.35 -15.25 -12.89
CA LYS A 440 8.09 -15.87 -12.39
C LYS A 440 6.86 -15.40 -13.17
N CYS A 441 6.87 -14.21 -13.72
CA CYS A 441 5.80 -13.67 -14.57
C CYS A 441 5.67 -14.44 -15.89
N GLU A 442 6.78 -14.92 -16.46
CA GLU A 442 6.79 -15.76 -17.68
C GLU A 442 6.31 -17.18 -17.36
N ASP A 443 6.77 -17.79 -16.27
CA ASP A 443 6.28 -19.10 -15.80
C ASP A 443 4.77 -19.10 -15.58
N ALA A 444 4.24 -17.97 -15.09
CA ALA A 444 2.81 -17.80 -14.86
C ALA A 444 2.03 -17.36 -16.10
N CYS A 445 2.69 -17.00 -17.21
CA CYS A 445 2.04 -16.42 -18.38
C CYS A 445 1.04 -17.39 -19.01
N THR A 446 -0.20 -16.95 -19.22
CA THR A 446 -1.25 -17.77 -19.84
C THR A 446 -0.89 -18.19 -21.27
N ARG A 447 -0.13 -17.37 -22.00
CA ARG A 447 0.36 -17.74 -23.33
C ARG A 447 1.18 -19.02 -23.33
N GLY A 448 1.89 -19.32 -22.22
CA GLY A 448 2.65 -20.56 -22.06
C GLY A 448 1.80 -21.84 -22.08
N THR A 449 0.47 -21.75 -21.92
CA THR A 449 -0.44 -22.90 -22.07
C THR A 449 -0.86 -23.16 -23.53
N ILE A 450 -0.55 -22.22 -24.44
CA ILE A 450 -0.88 -22.31 -25.87
C ILE A 450 0.36 -22.73 -26.67
N ASP A 451 1.43 -21.96 -26.56
CA ASP A 451 2.70 -22.19 -27.26
C ASP A 451 3.87 -21.91 -26.31
N GLN A 452 4.38 -20.69 -26.28
CA GLN A 452 5.45 -20.24 -25.38
C GLN A 452 5.05 -18.94 -24.70
N ALA A 453 5.39 -18.80 -23.42
CA ALA A 453 5.18 -17.57 -22.67
C ALA A 453 5.72 -16.35 -23.43
N VAL A 454 5.10 -15.20 -23.22
CA VAL A 454 5.63 -13.92 -23.72
C VAL A 454 6.99 -13.64 -23.06
N ALA A 455 7.98 -13.18 -23.83
CA ALA A 455 9.30 -12.78 -23.33
C ALA A 455 9.20 -11.44 -22.56
N ILE A 456 8.54 -11.50 -21.42
CA ILE A 456 8.17 -10.34 -20.60
C ILE A 456 9.42 -9.61 -20.10
N ASP A 457 10.42 -10.36 -19.67
CA ASP A 457 11.64 -9.83 -19.10
C ASP A 457 12.48 -9.11 -20.15
N GLU A 458 12.56 -9.65 -21.34
CA GLU A 458 13.29 -9.04 -22.46
C GLU A 458 12.64 -7.72 -22.92
N ILE A 459 11.31 -7.67 -22.95
CA ILE A 459 10.58 -6.40 -23.21
C ILE A 459 10.87 -5.39 -22.11
N LYS A 460 10.86 -5.82 -20.85
CA LYS A 460 11.20 -4.94 -19.70
C LYS A 460 12.64 -4.45 -19.77
N LYS A 461 13.60 -5.33 -20.13
CA LYS A 461 15.01 -4.96 -20.33
C LYS A 461 15.15 -3.87 -21.39
N PHE A 462 14.52 -4.05 -22.55
CA PHE A 462 14.51 -3.04 -23.61
C PHE A 462 13.96 -1.69 -23.16
N ILE A 463 12.82 -1.70 -22.43
CA ILE A 463 12.23 -0.46 -21.88
C ILE A 463 13.18 0.22 -20.90
N ALA A 464 13.79 -0.56 -20.01
CA ALA A 464 14.68 -0.04 -18.99
C ALA A 464 15.98 0.55 -19.56
N GLU A 465 16.51 -0.04 -20.63
CA GLU A 465 17.72 0.43 -21.31
C GLU A 465 17.55 1.83 -21.94
N GLN A 466 16.32 2.27 -22.21
CA GLN A 466 16.06 3.64 -22.67
C GLN A 466 16.53 4.70 -21.66
N GLU A 467 16.57 4.35 -20.36
CA GLU A 467 16.98 5.24 -19.29
C GLU A 467 18.50 5.19 -18.97
N LEU A 468 19.21 4.19 -19.44
CA LEU A 468 20.65 4.05 -19.13
C LEU A 468 21.46 5.25 -19.63
N HIS A 469 20.99 5.92 -20.68
CA HIS A 469 21.58 7.17 -21.13
C HIS A 469 21.17 8.32 -20.21
N GLU A 470 22.16 9.09 -19.73
CA GLU A 470 21.96 10.13 -18.71
C GLU A 470 20.90 11.18 -19.10
N SER A 471 20.81 11.54 -20.39
CA SER A 471 19.83 12.51 -20.90
C SER A 471 18.37 12.05 -20.82
N ASN A 472 18.13 10.74 -20.66
CA ASN A 472 16.80 10.14 -20.73
C ASN A 472 16.30 9.66 -19.37
N ARG A 473 17.03 9.91 -18.29
CA ARG A 473 16.68 9.43 -16.96
C ARG A 473 15.38 10.05 -16.45
N TYR A 474 14.47 9.19 -16.04
CA TYR A 474 13.24 9.59 -15.40
C TYR A 474 13.46 9.79 -13.89
N ILE A 475 13.39 11.03 -13.46
CA ILE A 475 13.46 11.40 -12.04
C ILE A 475 12.04 11.70 -11.55
N PRO A 476 11.47 10.90 -10.62
CA PRO A 476 10.15 11.18 -10.08
C PRO A 476 10.16 12.41 -9.18
N GLU A 477 8.98 12.95 -8.94
CA GLU A 477 8.80 14.02 -7.96
C GLU A 477 9.16 13.52 -6.55
N THR A 478 9.80 14.40 -5.76
CA THR A 478 10.34 14.10 -4.44
C THR A 478 9.77 15.02 -3.36
N VAL A 479 8.52 15.41 -3.54
CA VAL A 479 7.77 16.25 -2.61
C VAL A 479 6.50 15.54 -2.17
N ASN A 480 5.98 15.91 -1.01
CA ASN A 480 4.67 15.46 -0.58
C ASN A 480 3.56 16.16 -1.40
N HIS A 481 2.32 15.82 -1.15
CA HIS A 481 1.16 16.37 -1.85
C HIS A 481 0.92 17.87 -1.62
N GLU A 482 1.64 18.50 -0.68
CA GLU A 482 1.68 19.96 -0.53
C GLU A 482 2.79 20.63 -1.36
N GLY A 483 3.55 19.86 -2.16
CA GLY A 483 4.72 20.36 -2.88
C GLY A 483 5.92 20.64 -1.97
N LYS A 484 5.95 20.09 -0.75
CA LYS A 484 6.99 20.29 0.27
C LYS A 484 7.69 18.99 0.61
N GLN A 485 8.81 19.09 1.30
CA GLN A 485 9.45 17.94 1.93
C GLN A 485 8.99 17.82 3.38
N PHE A 486 8.92 16.58 3.87
CA PHE A 486 8.74 16.31 5.29
C PHE A 486 10.01 16.62 6.07
N GLU A 487 9.86 16.96 7.35
CA GLU A 487 10.99 17.23 8.26
C GLU A 487 11.60 15.93 8.83
N GLN A 488 10.82 14.84 8.87
CA GLN A 488 11.21 13.59 9.46
C GLN A 488 12.29 12.91 8.61
N LYS A 489 13.51 12.85 9.12
CA LYS A 489 14.64 12.15 8.48
C LYS A 489 14.54 10.66 8.70
N ILE A 490 14.79 9.89 7.65
CA ILE A 490 14.79 8.42 7.70
C ILE A 490 16.19 7.90 7.39
N ALA A 491 16.67 6.96 8.19
CA ALA A 491 17.93 6.26 7.98
C ALA A 491 17.68 4.87 7.39
N ILE A 492 18.32 4.57 6.27
CA ILE A 492 18.36 3.25 5.67
C ILE A 492 19.73 2.64 5.94
N ILE A 493 19.78 1.41 6.42
CA ILE A 493 21.03 0.70 6.75
C ILE A 493 21.20 -0.44 5.76
N GLY A 494 22.12 -0.23 4.80
CA GLY A 494 22.40 -1.11 3.68
C GLY A 494 21.91 -0.56 2.33
N ALA A 495 22.81 -0.43 1.36
CA ALA A 495 22.56 0.04 0.00
C ALA A 495 22.35 -1.11 -1.00
N GLY A 496 21.78 -2.21 -0.58
CA GLY A 496 21.27 -3.27 -1.45
C GLY A 496 19.89 -2.95 -2.03
N PRO A 497 19.31 -3.84 -2.88
CA PRO A 497 18.03 -3.60 -3.54
C PRO A 497 16.86 -3.25 -2.59
N ALA A 498 16.77 -3.86 -1.42
CA ALA A 498 15.73 -3.57 -0.44
C ALA A 498 15.87 -2.16 0.14
N GLY A 499 17.08 -1.78 0.56
CA GLY A 499 17.34 -0.45 1.14
C GLY A 499 17.17 0.66 0.13
N MET A 500 17.74 0.49 -1.07
CA MET A 500 17.59 1.46 -2.16
C MET A 500 16.15 1.62 -2.63
N SER A 501 15.36 0.52 -2.65
CA SER A 501 13.92 0.56 -2.97
C SER A 501 13.13 1.32 -1.90
N ALA A 502 13.37 1.06 -0.62
CA ALA A 502 12.73 1.80 0.47
C ALA A 502 13.06 3.30 0.38
N ALA A 503 14.33 3.63 0.14
CA ALA A 503 14.77 5.02 -0.03
C ALA A 503 14.07 5.71 -1.20
N TYR A 504 13.95 5.05 -2.35
CA TYR A 504 13.24 5.55 -3.53
C TYR A 504 11.79 5.92 -3.20
N TYR A 505 11.01 5.00 -2.64
CA TYR A 505 9.60 5.24 -2.37
C TYR A 505 9.37 6.22 -1.21
N LEU A 506 10.23 6.24 -0.19
CA LEU A 506 10.19 7.26 0.85
C LEU A 506 10.51 8.65 0.27
N ARG A 507 11.45 8.71 -0.65
CA ARG A 507 11.79 9.97 -1.32
C ARG A 507 10.66 10.47 -2.23
N CYS A 508 9.99 9.57 -2.95
CA CYS A 508 8.76 9.89 -3.70
C CYS A 508 7.62 10.43 -2.81
N LYS A 509 7.59 10.05 -1.53
CA LYS A 509 6.64 10.61 -0.55
C LYS A 509 7.11 11.96 0.03
N GLY A 510 8.32 12.43 -0.28
CA GLY A 510 8.86 13.70 0.18
C GLY A 510 9.73 13.64 1.44
N TYR A 511 10.17 12.46 1.89
CA TYR A 511 11.07 12.34 3.05
C TYR A 511 12.52 12.62 2.68
N PRO A 512 13.29 13.33 3.55
CA PRO A 512 14.75 13.30 3.49
C PRO A 512 15.24 11.92 3.95
N VAL A 513 16.06 11.28 3.09
CA VAL A 513 16.54 9.91 3.31
C VAL A 513 18.05 9.85 3.14
N ASP A 514 18.73 9.23 4.09
CA ASP A 514 20.14 8.87 4.01
C ASP A 514 20.31 7.34 4.08
N ILE A 515 21.14 6.80 3.20
CA ILE A 515 21.54 5.39 3.16
C ILE A 515 22.94 5.26 3.72
N PHE A 516 23.10 4.45 4.76
CA PHE A 516 24.40 4.09 5.37
C PHE A 516 24.83 2.73 4.81
N GLU A 517 25.99 2.70 4.19
CA GLU A 517 26.54 1.50 3.56
C GLU A 517 27.99 1.26 4.02
N LYS A 518 28.28 0.04 4.47
CA LYS A 518 29.64 -0.32 4.92
C LYS A 518 30.65 -0.41 3.79
N GLU A 519 30.21 -0.77 2.60
CA GLU A 519 31.05 -0.83 1.42
C GLU A 519 31.29 0.58 0.83
N LYS A 520 32.31 0.72 -0.01
CA LYS A 520 32.63 2.00 -0.64
C LYS A 520 31.64 2.41 -1.73
N THR A 521 30.96 1.41 -2.31
CA THR A 521 30.01 1.58 -3.42
C THR A 521 28.65 0.99 -3.05
N PRO A 522 27.52 1.62 -3.44
CA PRO A 522 26.20 1.05 -3.26
C PRO A 522 25.93 -0.07 -4.27
N GLY A 523 24.99 -0.97 -3.94
CA GLY A 523 24.59 -2.09 -4.80
C GLY A 523 24.37 -3.38 -4.00
N GLY A 524 25.11 -3.56 -2.88
CA GLY A 524 25.00 -4.79 -2.10
C GLY A 524 25.31 -6.03 -2.94
N MET A 525 24.50 -7.08 -2.83
CA MET A 525 24.73 -8.35 -3.55
C MET A 525 24.56 -8.26 -5.07
N ILE A 526 23.84 -7.28 -5.61
CA ILE A 526 23.75 -7.11 -7.07
C ILE A 526 25.08 -6.61 -7.67
N LEU A 527 25.92 -5.93 -6.89
CA LEU A 527 27.26 -5.53 -7.28
C LEU A 527 28.32 -6.56 -6.84
N ASN A 528 28.24 -7.00 -5.59
CA ASN A 528 29.30 -7.83 -4.99
C ASN A 528 29.13 -9.32 -5.27
N GLY A 529 27.93 -9.80 -5.54
CA GLY A 529 27.61 -11.22 -5.67
C GLY A 529 27.18 -11.68 -7.06
N ILE A 530 26.79 -10.76 -7.95
CA ILE A 530 26.37 -11.06 -9.33
C ILE A 530 27.53 -10.73 -10.27
N PRO A 531 28.02 -11.68 -11.07
CA PRO A 531 29.14 -11.42 -11.98
C PRO A 531 28.78 -10.45 -13.11
N SER A 532 29.78 -9.68 -13.58
CA SER A 532 29.58 -8.64 -14.60
C SER A 532 29.12 -9.20 -15.94
N PHE A 533 29.44 -10.45 -16.27
CA PHE A 533 28.91 -11.10 -17.48
C PHE A 533 27.38 -11.38 -17.42
N ARG A 534 26.75 -11.13 -16.27
CA ARG A 534 25.27 -11.16 -16.08
C ARG A 534 24.70 -9.77 -15.85
N LEU A 535 25.40 -8.92 -15.11
CA LEU A 535 24.96 -7.57 -14.76
C LEU A 535 26.16 -6.63 -14.67
N GLU A 536 26.37 -5.84 -15.71
CA GLU A 536 27.48 -4.88 -15.77
C GLU A 536 27.28 -3.75 -14.73
N GLU A 537 28.40 -3.33 -14.09
CA GLU A 537 28.40 -2.29 -13.06
C GLU A 537 27.77 -0.97 -13.54
N GLN A 538 28.00 -0.60 -14.82
CA GLN A 538 27.42 0.60 -15.41
C GLN A 538 25.89 0.63 -15.40
N VAL A 539 25.22 -0.53 -15.45
CA VAL A 539 23.76 -0.64 -15.36
C VAL A 539 23.30 -0.33 -13.93
N ILE A 540 24.02 -0.86 -12.93
CA ILE A 540 23.74 -0.59 -11.52
C ILE A 540 23.94 0.88 -11.21
N GLU A 541 25.07 1.45 -11.66
CA GLU A 541 25.42 2.85 -11.42
C GLU A 541 24.41 3.81 -12.06
N ALA A 542 23.90 3.50 -13.26
CA ALA A 542 22.88 4.30 -13.92
C ALA A 542 21.57 4.37 -13.10
N GLU A 543 21.13 3.26 -12.50
CA GLU A 543 19.95 3.24 -11.65
C GLU A 543 20.18 3.86 -10.26
N VAL A 544 21.41 3.73 -9.71
CA VAL A 544 21.82 4.42 -8.48
C VAL A 544 21.91 5.93 -8.68
N ASP A 545 22.35 6.39 -9.85
CA ASP A 545 22.40 7.82 -10.17
C ASP A 545 21.00 8.47 -10.18
N VAL A 546 19.96 7.74 -10.56
CA VAL A 546 18.57 8.20 -10.39
C VAL A 546 18.28 8.54 -8.92
N LEU A 547 18.68 7.67 -7.98
CA LEU A 547 18.47 7.89 -6.55
C LEU A 547 19.26 9.11 -6.04
N ARG A 548 20.49 9.29 -6.52
CA ARG A 548 21.28 10.49 -6.19
C ARG A 548 20.63 11.76 -6.71
N LYS A 549 20.13 11.74 -7.95
CA LYS A 549 19.40 12.87 -8.55
C LYS A 549 18.07 13.17 -7.84
N MET A 550 17.45 12.19 -7.20
CA MET A 550 16.32 12.39 -6.31
C MET A 550 16.70 13.06 -4.98
N GLY A 551 18.00 13.24 -4.70
CA GLY A 551 18.48 13.83 -3.45
C GLY A 551 18.58 12.86 -2.28
N ILE A 552 18.72 11.55 -2.53
CA ILE A 552 19.02 10.56 -1.50
C ILE A 552 20.50 10.65 -1.14
N GLY A 553 20.81 10.78 0.16
CA GLY A 553 22.17 10.82 0.68
C GLY A 553 22.78 9.41 0.78
N PHE A 554 23.96 9.20 0.18
CA PHE A 554 24.70 7.95 0.33
C PHE A 554 25.92 8.18 1.25
N LYS A 555 25.94 7.47 2.38
CA LYS A 555 27.03 7.47 3.37
C LYS A 555 27.78 6.14 3.26
N CYS A 556 28.53 5.98 2.18
CA CYS A 556 29.33 4.77 1.93
C CYS A 556 30.60 4.73 2.79
N GLY A 557 31.11 3.54 3.08
CA GLY A 557 32.26 3.31 3.98
C GLY A 557 31.91 3.49 5.47
N VAL A 558 30.62 3.53 5.84
CA VAL A 558 30.15 3.70 7.21
C VAL A 558 29.40 2.45 7.66
N GLU A 559 29.95 1.71 8.60
CA GLU A 559 29.33 0.54 9.21
C GLU A 559 28.54 0.95 10.47
N VAL A 560 27.23 0.92 10.39
CA VAL A 560 26.37 1.18 11.54
C VAL A 560 26.53 0.05 12.56
N GLY A 561 26.68 0.40 13.84
CA GLY A 561 27.06 -0.50 14.93
C GLY A 561 28.55 -0.42 15.27
N ARG A 562 29.43 -0.12 14.31
CA ARG A 562 30.86 0.04 14.53
C ARG A 562 31.28 1.53 14.50
N ASP A 563 31.00 2.21 13.39
CA ASP A 563 31.46 3.60 13.19
C ASP A 563 30.45 4.62 13.73
N ILE A 564 29.18 4.26 13.74
CA ILE A 564 28.08 5.02 14.32
C ILE A 564 26.99 4.06 14.79
N THR A 565 26.38 4.32 15.95
CA THR A 565 25.29 3.49 16.48
C THR A 565 23.91 4.02 16.06
N ILE A 566 22.88 3.16 16.12
CA ILE A 566 21.48 3.58 15.91
C ILE A 566 21.10 4.69 16.90
N GLU A 567 21.55 4.62 18.15
CA GLU A 567 21.26 5.65 19.16
C GLU A 567 21.89 7.00 18.79
N GLN A 568 23.11 7.01 18.27
CA GLN A 568 23.73 8.26 17.79
C GLN A 568 22.98 8.83 16.58
N LEU A 569 22.44 7.97 15.70
CA LEU A 569 21.59 8.40 14.58
C LEU A 569 20.28 9.00 15.09
N ARG A 570 19.63 8.43 16.14
CA ARG A 570 18.47 9.03 16.81
C ARG A 570 18.78 10.45 17.31
N GLN A 571 19.96 10.63 17.94
CA GLN A 571 20.43 11.94 18.41
C GLN A 571 20.68 12.93 17.26
N GLN A 572 21.04 12.45 16.06
CA GLN A 572 21.14 13.27 14.85
C GLN A 572 19.78 13.61 14.22
N GLY A 573 18.69 13.16 14.80
CA GLY A 573 17.32 13.53 14.42
C GLY A 573 16.63 12.55 13.47
N TYR A 574 17.21 11.38 13.18
CA TYR A 574 16.51 10.33 12.42
C TYR A 574 15.35 9.78 13.26
N LYS A 575 14.18 9.61 12.63
CA LYS A 575 12.91 9.24 13.26
C LYS A 575 12.51 7.80 13.06
N ALA A 576 13.06 7.14 12.04
CA ALA A 576 12.85 5.72 11.78
C ALA A 576 14.06 5.14 11.03
N PHE A 577 14.20 3.83 11.15
CA PHE A 577 15.32 3.06 10.62
C PHE A 577 14.81 1.88 9.80
N TYR A 578 15.39 1.65 8.64
CA TYR A 578 15.11 0.48 7.84
C TYR A 578 16.40 -0.33 7.66
N ILE A 579 16.45 -1.52 8.28
CA ILE A 579 17.61 -2.41 8.20
C ILE A 579 17.45 -3.35 7.01
N ALA A 580 18.38 -3.27 6.05
CA ALA A 580 18.40 -4.00 4.79
C ALA A 580 19.81 -4.46 4.41
N ILE A 581 20.60 -4.96 5.38
CA ILE A 581 22.00 -5.34 5.23
C ILE A 581 22.24 -6.64 4.42
N GLY A 582 21.16 -7.35 4.05
CA GLY A 582 21.23 -8.58 3.26
C GLY A 582 21.81 -9.76 4.02
N ALA A 583 22.23 -10.80 3.29
CA ALA A 583 22.87 -12.01 3.81
C ALA A 583 24.18 -12.21 3.06
N GLN A 584 25.25 -11.61 3.56
CA GLN A 584 26.56 -11.54 2.87
C GLN A 584 27.60 -12.56 3.39
N GLY A 585 27.29 -13.30 4.44
CA GLY A 585 28.17 -14.35 4.98
C GLY A 585 27.97 -15.69 4.29
N GLY A 586 29.04 -16.38 3.94
CA GLY A 586 28.97 -17.76 3.47
C GLY A 586 28.66 -18.72 4.62
N ARG A 587 27.93 -19.83 4.34
CA ARG A 587 27.76 -20.93 5.29
C ARG A 587 28.91 -21.90 5.14
N LYS A 588 29.35 -22.43 6.28
CA LYS A 588 30.35 -23.51 6.34
C LYS A 588 29.72 -24.87 6.10
N LEU A 589 30.52 -25.83 5.61
CA LEU A 589 30.13 -27.22 5.43
C LEU A 589 30.10 -28.02 6.75
N GLY A 590 30.93 -27.62 7.71
CA GLY A 590 31.08 -28.34 9.00
C GLY A 590 31.80 -29.69 8.87
N ILE A 591 32.75 -29.78 7.94
CA ILE A 591 33.51 -31.02 7.66
C ILE A 591 35.00 -30.83 7.91
N ALA A 592 35.72 -31.92 8.04
CA ALA A 592 37.18 -31.92 8.24
C ALA A 592 37.88 -31.27 7.02
N GLY A 593 38.91 -30.47 7.28
CA GLY A 593 39.70 -29.76 6.26
C GLY A 593 39.11 -28.46 5.74
N GLU A 594 37.96 -28.01 6.24
CA GLU A 594 37.26 -26.81 5.75
C GLU A 594 38.02 -25.50 5.97
N ASP A 595 38.96 -25.46 6.94
CA ASP A 595 39.77 -24.28 7.25
C ASP A 595 41.12 -24.26 6.50
N ALA A 596 41.33 -25.15 5.50
CA ALA A 596 42.57 -25.25 4.75
C ALA A 596 42.71 -24.09 3.75
N ASP A 597 43.97 -23.73 3.43
CA ASP A 597 44.28 -22.79 2.36
C ASP A 597 43.83 -23.35 1.00
N GLY A 598 43.01 -22.59 0.29
CA GLY A 598 42.33 -23.01 -0.94
C GLY A 598 40.81 -23.30 -0.75
N VAL A 599 40.29 -23.23 0.49
CA VAL A 599 38.83 -23.29 0.75
C VAL A 599 38.33 -21.87 0.92
N ILE A 600 37.38 -21.46 0.09
CA ILE A 600 36.84 -20.07 0.06
C ILE A 600 35.32 -20.13 -0.01
N ALA A 601 34.63 -19.31 0.76
CA ALA A 601 33.19 -19.14 0.59
C ALA A 601 32.89 -18.50 -0.78
N GLY A 602 31.92 -19.06 -1.51
CA GLY A 602 31.60 -18.61 -2.86
C GLY A 602 31.23 -17.14 -2.96
N VAL A 603 30.47 -16.63 -1.98
CA VAL A 603 30.12 -15.20 -1.92
C VAL A 603 31.32 -14.29 -1.65
N GLU A 604 32.31 -14.74 -0.86
CA GLU A 604 33.55 -13.99 -0.63
C GLU A 604 34.44 -14.01 -1.87
N PHE A 605 34.46 -15.15 -2.59
CA PHE A 605 35.15 -15.26 -3.87
C PHE A 605 34.57 -14.25 -4.88
N LEU A 606 33.26 -14.23 -5.10
CA LEU A 606 32.61 -13.28 -6.00
C LEU A 606 32.87 -11.82 -5.58
N LYS A 607 32.73 -11.51 -4.29
CA LYS A 607 33.00 -10.18 -3.75
C LYS A 607 34.43 -9.71 -3.99
N LYS A 608 35.39 -10.62 -4.03
CA LYS A 608 36.80 -10.29 -4.33
C LYS A 608 37.03 -10.06 -5.81
N ILE A 609 36.33 -10.81 -6.66
CA ILE A 609 36.55 -10.79 -8.13
C ILE A 609 35.79 -9.63 -8.79
N ASN A 610 34.52 -9.46 -8.50
CA ASN A 610 33.66 -8.52 -9.24
C ASN A 610 34.15 -7.06 -9.27
N PRO A 611 34.74 -6.47 -8.20
CA PRO A 611 35.24 -5.11 -8.26
C PRO A 611 36.57 -4.95 -9.00
N ASP A 612 37.34 -6.03 -9.20
CA ASP A 612 38.62 -6.01 -9.85
C ASP A 612 38.91 -7.29 -10.66
N GLU A 613 38.19 -7.44 -11.76
CA GLU A 613 38.25 -8.60 -12.65
C GLU A 613 39.63 -8.85 -13.24
N LYS A 614 40.47 -7.81 -13.33
CA LYS A 614 41.81 -7.90 -13.93
C LYS A 614 42.86 -8.45 -12.98
N SER A 615 42.71 -8.26 -11.67
CA SER A 615 43.66 -8.73 -10.67
C SER A 615 43.28 -10.10 -10.07
N ALA A 616 42.13 -10.60 -10.40
CA ALA A 616 41.56 -11.80 -9.83
C ALA A 616 42.04 -13.03 -10.57
N HIS A 617 42.89 -13.82 -9.93
CA HIS A 617 43.38 -15.08 -10.48
C HIS A 617 43.16 -16.21 -9.49
N ILE A 618 42.46 -17.24 -9.95
CA ILE A 618 42.41 -18.56 -9.33
C ILE A 618 43.21 -19.52 -10.25
N LYS A 619 44.05 -20.38 -9.68
CA LYS A 619 44.85 -21.32 -10.47
C LYS A 619 44.52 -22.74 -10.08
N GLY A 620 44.64 -23.66 -11.02
CA GLY A 620 44.45 -25.09 -10.79
C GLY A 620 43.02 -25.53 -10.93
N ARG A 621 42.78 -26.80 -10.55
CA ARG A 621 41.45 -27.42 -10.59
C ARG A 621 40.58 -26.94 -9.44
N THR A 622 39.40 -26.55 -9.73
CA THR A 622 38.48 -25.91 -8.76
C THR A 622 37.21 -26.74 -8.65
N VAL A 623 36.82 -27.09 -7.41
CA VAL A 623 35.54 -27.72 -7.11
C VAL A 623 34.60 -26.71 -6.46
N VAL A 624 33.39 -26.56 -7.00
CA VAL A 624 32.32 -25.74 -6.44
C VAL A 624 31.27 -26.64 -5.79
N VAL A 625 31.07 -26.47 -4.48
CA VAL A 625 30.08 -27.23 -3.71
C VAL A 625 28.78 -26.41 -3.60
N GLY A 626 27.71 -26.90 -4.26
CA GLY A 626 26.38 -26.28 -4.27
C GLY A 626 25.67 -26.43 -5.60
N GLY A 627 24.32 -26.33 -5.59
CA GLY A 627 23.46 -26.52 -6.77
C GLY A 627 22.54 -25.33 -7.10
N GLY A 628 22.69 -24.19 -6.40
CA GLY A 628 21.89 -22.97 -6.64
C GLY A 628 22.55 -22.01 -7.62
N ASN A 629 21.85 -20.92 -7.98
CA ASN A 629 22.33 -19.88 -8.91
C ASN A 629 23.69 -19.32 -8.49
N VAL A 630 23.91 -19.09 -7.20
CA VAL A 630 25.22 -18.61 -6.69
C VAL A 630 26.36 -19.60 -6.99
N ALA A 631 26.08 -20.91 -6.92
CA ALA A 631 27.10 -21.90 -7.25
C ALA A 631 27.45 -21.88 -8.75
N VAL A 632 26.45 -21.69 -9.61
CA VAL A 632 26.65 -21.51 -11.05
C VAL A 632 27.48 -20.25 -11.34
N ASP A 633 27.12 -19.12 -10.71
CA ASP A 633 27.86 -17.86 -10.84
C ASP A 633 29.31 -18.00 -10.39
N VAL A 634 29.54 -18.68 -9.26
CA VAL A 634 30.88 -18.95 -8.73
C VAL A 634 31.69 -19.83 -9.70
N ALA A 635 31.08 -20.89 -10.23
CA ALA A 635 31.76 -21.80 -11.16
C ALA A 635 32.16 -21.11 -12.45
N ARG A 636 31.26 -20.37 -13.06
CA ARG A 636 31.50 -19.62 -14.30
C ARG A 636 32.51 -18.49 -14.10
N THR A 637 32.48 -17.84 -12.92
CA THR A 637 33.47 -16.83 -12.52
C THR A 637 34.86 -17.44 -12.31
N ALA A 638 34.93 -18.62 -11.65
CA ALA A 638 36.20 -19.29 -11.42
C ALA A 638 36.90 -19.66 -12.74
N LEU A 639 36.15 -20.11 -13.74
CA LEU A 639 36.67 -20.42 -15.05
C LEU A 639 37.24 -19.17 -15.74
N ARG A 640 36.52 -18.03 -15.68
CA ARG A 640 36.96 -16.73 -16.22
C ARG A 640 38.15 -16.17 -15.45
N ALA A 641 38.27 -16.44 -14.18
CA ALA A 641 39.35 -16.00 -13.32
C ALA A 641 40.65 -16.86 -13.50
N GLY A 642 40.63 -17.91 -14.37
CA GLY A 642 41.80 -18.67 -14.75
C GLY A 642 41.93 -20.08 -14.11
N ALA A 643 40.85 -20.61 -13.55
CA ALA A 643 40.83 -22.03 -13.17
C ALA A 643 41.04 -22.93 -14.40
N SER A 644 41.88 -23.95 -14.27
CA SER A 644 42.21 -24.85 -15.39
C SER A 644 41.03 -25.81 -15.70
N GLU A 645 40.28 -26.14 -14.71
CA GLU A 645 39.07 -27.00 -14.77
C GLU A 645 38.13 -26.64 -13.61
N VAL A 646 36.83 -26.66 -13.87
CA VAL A 646 35.80 -26.39 -12.86
C VAL A 646 34.79 -27.54 -12.82
N THR A 647 34.60 -28.11 -11.63
CA THR A 647 33.61 -29.15 -11.36
C THR A 647 32.64 -28.68 -10.29
N MET A 648 31.34 -28.65 -10.61
CA MET A 648 30.27 -28.42 -9.63
C MET A 648 29.79 -29.72 -9.05
N VAL A 649 29.51 -29.77 -7.74
CA VAL A 649 28.96 -30.92 -7.05
C VAL A 649 27.79 -30.46 -6.16
N CYS A 650 26.62 -31.12 -6.28
CA CYS A 650 25.44 -30.76 -5.50
C CYS A 650 24.66 -32.00 -5.00
N LEU A 651 23.88 -31.77 -3.95
CA LEU A 651 23.02 -32.78 -3.31
C LEU A 651 21.88 -33.26 -4.19
N GLU A 652 21.33 -32.36 -4.98
CA GLU A 652 20.14 -32.54 -5.81
C GLU A 652 20.47 -33.37 -7.07
N ASP A 653 19.48 -34.10 -7.57
CA ASP A 653 19.52 -34.62 -8.93
C ASP A 653 19.36 -33.52 -9.98
N ARG A 654 19.58 -33.84 -11.24
CA ARG A 654 19.55 -32.87 -12.34
C ARG A 654 18.22 -32.16 -12.48
N ALA A 655 17.10 -32.85 -12.22
CA ALA A 655 15.77 -32.32 -12.39
C ALA A 655 15.35 -31.38 -11.24
N SER A 656 15.91 -31.61 -10.03
CA SER A 656 15.57 -30.87 -8.80
C SER A 656 16.60 -29.82 -8.39
N MET A 657 17.65 -29.59 -9.21
CA MET A 657 18.62 -28.51 -8.97
C MET A 657 17.89 -27.17 -8.80
N PRO A 658 18.20 -26.39 -7.75
CA PRO A 658 17.53 -25.11 -7.48
C PRO A 658 17.98 -23.95 -8.40
N ALA A 659 19.08 -24.12 -9.15
CA ALA A 659 19.52 -23.12 -10.15
C ALA A 659 18.56 -23.06 -11.35
N ALA A 660 18.48 -21.90 -12.00
CA ALA A 660 17.67 -21.71 -13.18
C ALA A 660 18.18 -22.58 -14.34
N LYS A 661 17.28 -23.13 -15.15
CA LYS A 661 17.64 -24.09 -16.22
C LYS A 661 18.56 -23.48 -17.26
N ASP A 662 18.29 -22.25 -17.67
CA ASP A 662 19.14 -21.50 -18.60
C ASP A 662 20.55 -21.26 -18.05
N GLU A 663 20.70 -20.95 -16.76
CA GLU A 663 22.01 -20.79 -16.12
C GLU A 663 22.80 -22.12 -16.06
N ILE A 664 22.10 -23.22 -15.79
CA ILE A 664 22.72 -24.56 -15.81
C ILE A 664 23.17 -24.92 -17.24
N GLU A 665 22.37 -24.59 -18.25
CA GLU A 665 22.73 -24.84 -19.66
C GLU A 665 23.94 -24.00 -20.07
N GLU A 666 23.99 -22.72 -19.69
CA GLU A 666 25.15 -21.85 -19.93
C GLU A 666 26.43 -22.39 -19.26
N ALA A 667 26.35 -22.94 -18.06
CA ALA A 667 27.50 -23.55 -17.39
C ALA A 667 28.03 -24.76 -18.15
N LEU A 668 27.15 -25.61 -18.68
CA LEU A 668 27.53 -26.76 -19.49
C LEU A 668 28.13 -26.37 -20.84
N GLU A 669 27.58 -25.31 -21.50
CA GLU A 669 28.15 -24.74 -22.73
C GLU A 669 29.58 -24.25 -22.52
N GLU A 670 29.89 -23.79 -21.30
CA GLU A 670 31.23 -23.36 -20.90
C GLU A 670 32.16 -24.51 -20.42
N ASN A 671 31.74 -25.78 -20.65
CA ASN A 671 32.45 -27.01 -20.28
C ASN A 671 32.65 -27.21 -18.76
N ILE A 672 31.74 -26.68 -17.92
CA ILE A 672 31.73 -26.95 -16.50
C ILE A 672 31.10 -28.34 -16.26
N THR A 673 31.81 -29.21 -15.58
CA THR A 673 31.30 -30.55 -15.22
C THR A 673 30.34 -30.42 -14.01
N ILE A 674 29.15 -31.04 -14.05
CA ILE A 674 28.18 -31.03 -12.95
C ILE A 674 27.91 -32.45 -12.46
N ASN A 675 28.30 -32.75 -11.23
CA ASN A 675 28.05 -34.02 -10.54
C ASN A 675 26.87 -33.89 -9.57
N ASN A 676 25.74 -34.48 -9.92
CA ASN A 676 24.51 -34.47 -9.18
C ASN A 676 24.40 -35.63 -8.16
N SER A 677 23.64 -35.39 -7.08
CA SER A 677 23.37 -36.37 -6.03
C SER A 677 24.61 -36.76 -5.21
N TRP A 678 25.47 -35.83 -4.88
CA TRP A 678 26.65 -36.01 -4.05
C TRP A 678 26.76 -34.95 -2.94
N GLY A 679 27.05 -35.34 -1.72
CA GLY A 679 27.28 -34.46 -0.57
C GLY A 679 28.72 -34.52 -0.08
N PRO A 680 29.30 -33.39 0.37
CA PRO A 680 30.68 -33.37 0.86
C PRO A 680 30.84 -34.18 2.14
N LYS A 681 31.98 -34.88 2.26
CA LYS A 681 32.34 -35.71 3.42
C LYS A 681 33.56 -35.14 4.16
N GLU A 682 34.64 -34.89 3.45
CA GLU A 682 35.87 -34.31 3.99
C GLU A 682 36.68 -33.61 2.88
N ILE A 683 37.50 -32.66 3.24
CA ILE A 683 38.48 -32.01 2.36
C ILE A 683 39.86 -32.57 2.69
N LEU A 684 40.53 -33.06 1.64
CA LEU A 684 41.89 -33.63 1.76
C LEU A 684 42.92 -32.51 1.70
N THR A 685 43.87 -32.58 2.60
CA THR A 685 44.89 -31.54 2.73
C THR A 685 46.32 -32.09 2.83
N ALA A 686 47.26 -31.38 2.23
CA ALA A 686 48.68 -31.64 2.43
C ALA A 686 49.44 -30.35 2.75
N GLY A 687 50.16 -30.30 3.85
CA GLY A 687 50.81 -29.08 4.31
C GLY A 687 49.91 -27.89 4.56
N GLY A 688 48.64 -28.14 4.95
CA GLY A 688 47.62 -27.08 5.19
C GLY A 688 46.91 -26.57 3.94
N LYS A 689 47.24 -27.12 2.75
CA LYS A 689 46.58 -26.75 1.47
C LYS A 689 45.68 -27.86 0.96
N VAL A 690 44.64 -27.44 0.25
CA VAL A 690 43.71 -28.35 -0.41
C VAL A 690 44.43 -29.22 -1.45
N THR A 691 44.15 -30.49 -1.50
CA THR A 691 44.60 -31.48 -2.51
C THR A 691 43.46 -32.24 -3.15
N GLY A 692 42.27 -32.17 -2.55
CA GLY A 692 41.08 -32.80 -3.07
C GLY A 692 39.91 -32.74 -2.09
N ILE A 693 38.77 -33.26 -2.49
CA ILE A 693 37.57 -33.36 -1.66
C ILE A 693 36.88 -34.72 -1.88
N VAL A 694 36.43 -35.31 -0.80
CA VAL A 694 35.68 -36.55 -0.81
C VAL A 694 34.20 -36.28 -0.66
N PHE A 695 33.41 -36.88 -1.52
CA PHE A 695 31.97 -36.84 -1.48
C PHE A 695 31.38 -38.22 -1.14
N ARG A 696 30.15 -38.24 -0.66
CA ARG A 696 29.33 -39.43 -0.42
C ARG A 696 28.02 -39.28 -1.19
N LYS A 697 27.47 -40.40 -1.66
CA LYS A 697 26.25 -40.39 -2.47
C LYS A 697 25.07 -39.90 -1.66
N CYS A 698 24.38 -38.87 -2.18
CA CYS A 698 23.14 -38.36 -1.62
C CYS A 698 21.96 -39.15 -2.15
N THR A 699 21.24 -39.85 -1.28
CA THR A 699 20.09 -40.71 -1.63
C THR A 699 18.77 -39.97 -1.53
N ALA A 700 18.67 -38.91 -0.69
CA ALA A 700 17.54 -38.04 -0.56
C ALA A 700 18.00 -36.70 0.03
N VAL A 701 17.49 -35.57 -0.52
CA VAL A 701 17.79 -34.22 0.00
C VAL A 701 16.81 -33.81 1.11
N ARG A 702 15.61 -34.37 1.09
CA ARG A 702 14.53 -34.05 2.03
C ARG A 702 13.98 -35.29 2.70
N ASP A 703 13.53 -35.14 3.96
CA ASP A 703 12.84 -36.18 4.70
C ASP A 703 11.40 -36.39 4.20
N ALA A 704 10.72 -37.40 4.75
CA ALA A 704 9.34 -37.75 4.42
C ALA A 704 8.34 -36.62 4.72
N GLN A 705 8.72 -35.63 5.52
CA GLN A 705 7.94 -34.43 5.83
C GLN A 705 8.31 -33.23 4.95
N GLY A 706 9.17 -33.40 3.93
CA GLY A 706 9.63 -32.35 3.01
C GLY A 706 10.67 -31.39 3.58
N ARG A 707 11.18 -31.61 4.79
CA ARG A 707 12.21 -30.79 5.42
C ARG A 707 13.59 -31.12 4.86
N PHE A 708 14.46 -30.13 4.72
CA PHE A 708 15.85 -30.35 4.32
C PHE A 708 16.57 -31.19 5.36
N ASN A 709 16.89 -32.43 5.00
CA ASN A 709 17.55 -33.42 5.84
C ASN A 709 18.24 -34.44 4.95
N PRO A 710 19.41 -34.13 4.36
CA PRO A 710 20.08 -34.99 3.40
C PRO A 710 20.45 -36.34 3.98
N GLN A 711 20.17 -37.39 3.24
CA GLN A 711 20.51 -38.79 3.56
C GLN A 711 21.62 -39.27 2.63
N TYR A 712 22.57 -40.03 3.16
CA TYR A 712 23.76 -40.45 2.43
C TYR A 712 24.00 -41.95 2.48
N ASP A 713 24.57 -42.51 1.39
CA ASP A 713 25.23 -43.79 1.42
C ASP A 713 26.72 -43.56 1.72
N GLU A 714 27.16 -43.94 2.92
CA GLU A 714 28.52 -43.73 3.38
C GLU A 714 29.55 -44.66 2.67
N ASN A 715 29.09 -45.72 1.97
CA ASN A 715 29.93 -46.68 1.27
C ASN A 715 30.15 -46.27 -0.19
N ASP A 716 29.26 -45.47 -0.78
CA ASP A 716 29.43 -44.94 -2.14
C ASP A 716 30.09 -43.58 -2.05
N THR A 717 31.39 -43.53 -2.31
CA THR A 717 32.19 -42.29 -2.21
C THR A 717 32.87 -41.96 -3.52
N MET A 718 33.01 -40.67 -3.78
CA MET A 718 33.70 -40.08 -4.92
C MET A 718 34.76 -39.10 -4.44
N THR A 719 36.01 -39.30 -4.89
CA THR A 719 37.09 -38.33 -4.60
C THR A 719 37.43 -37.54 -5.83
N ILE A 720 37.46 -36.19 -5.69
CA ILE A 720 37.89 -35.27 -6.75
C ILE A 720 39.16 -34.56 -6.28
N GLU A 721 40.22 -34.73 -7.05
CA GLU A 721 41.45 -33.97 -6.82
C GLU A 721 41.28 -32.54 -7.27
N CYS A 722 41.63 -31.58 -6.41
CA CYS A 722 41.48 -30.15 -6.70
C CYS A 722 42.47 -29.34 -5.89
N ASP A 723 42.73 -28.14 -6.35
CA ASP A 723 43.60 -27.16 -5.70
C ASP A 723 42.75 -26.10 -4.92
N ASN A 724 41.47 -25.97 -5.27
CA ASN A 724 40.56 -25.03 -4.62
C ASN A 724 39.19 -25.67 -4.41
N VAL A 725 38.53 -25.29 -3.30
CA VAL A 725 37.12 -25.62 -2.99
C VAL A 725 36.36 -24.34 -2.73
N LEU A 726 35.37 -24.04 -3.59
CA LEU A 726 34.50 -22.89 -3.45
C LEU A 726 33.15 -23.32 -2.87
N VAL A 727 32.84 -22.87 -1.65
CA VAL A 727 31.66 -23.33 -0.88
C VAL A 727 30.47 -22.42 -1.16
N SER A 728 29.42 -22.95 -1.80
CA SER A 728 28.22 -22.22 -2.23
C SER A 728 26.93 -22.87 -1.70
N VAL A 729 26.90 -23.27 -0.42
CA VAL A 729 25.81 -24.00 0.24
C VAL A 729 24.82 -23.11 1.02
N GLY A 730 24.74 -21.87 0.63
CA GLY A 730 23.84 -20.88 1.21
C GLY A 730 24.55 -19.72 1.88
N GLN A 731 23.74 -18.75 2.29
CA GLN A 731 24.18 -17.48 2.85
C GLN A 731 23.62 -17.28 4.26
N SER A 732 24.25 -16.39 5.04
CA SER A 732 23.84 -16.01 6.38
C SER A 732 23.94 -14.51 6.60
N VAL A 733 23.11 -14.00 7.51
CA VAL A 733 23.16 -12.58 7.91
C VAL A 733 24.34 -12.38 8.87
N VAL A 734 25.13 -11.34 8.63
CA VAL A 734 26.24 -10.93 9.50
C VAL A 734 25.84 -9.64 10.20
N TRP A 735 25.52 -9.73 11.48
CA TRP A 735 24.99 -8.62 12.27
C TRP A 735 26.06 -7.66 12.82
N GLY A 736 27.25 -8.19 13.14
CA GLY A 736 28.23 -7.40 13.91
C GLY A 736 27.59 -6.87 15.18
N SER A 737 27.82 -5.60 15.51
CA SER A 737 27.22 -4.89 16.63
C SER A 737 26.02 -3.99 16.27
N LEU A 738 25.47 -4.14 15.06
CA LEU A 738 24.39 -3.28 14.55
C LEU A 738 23.17 -3.18 15.47
N ILE A 739 22.73 -4.30 16.03
CA ILE A 739 21.51 -4.37 16.84
C ILE A 739 21.79 -4.35 18.36
N GLU A 740 23.05 -4.17 18.77
CA GLU A 740 23.39 -4.05 20.19
C GLU A 740 22.68 -2.84 20.81
N GLY A 741 22.12 -3.03 21.99
CA GLY A 741 21.36 -2.00 22.69
C GLY A 741 19.95 -1.75 22.17
N THR A 742 19.48 -2.54 21.19
CA THR A 742 18.09 -2.49 20.69
C THR A 742 17.26 -3.68 21.19
N LYS A 743 15.93 -3.60 21.00
CA LYS A 743 15.00 -4.71 21.30
C LYS A 743 14.78 -5.63 20.10
N VAL A 744 15.60 -5.53 19.06
CA VAL A 744 15.49 -6.39 17.88
C VAL A 744 15.77 -7.84 18.24
N GLU A 745 14.86 -8.75 17.90
CA GLU A 745 14.96 -10.18 18.15
C GLU A 745 15.32 -10.95 16.89
N LEU A 746 16.14 -11.99 17.03
CA LEU A 746 16.53 -12.87 15.94
C LEU A 746 15.85 -14.24 16.02
N ASN A 747 15.63 -14.83 14.86
CA ASN A 747 15.28 -16.24 14.70
C ASN A 747 16.53 -17.12 14.81
N PRO A 748 16.39 -18.45 15.02
CA PRO A 748 17.54 -19.37 15.07
C PRO A 748 18.42 -19.38 13.82
N ASN A 749 17.88 -19.01 12.66
CA ASN A 749 18.61 -18.88 11.39
C ASN A 749 19.23 -17.49 11.19
N MET A 750 19.30 -16.68 12.25
CA MET A 750 19.83 -15.32 12.25
C MET A 750 19.04 -14.28 11.44
N THR A 751 17.84 -14.59 10.96
CA THR A 751 16.93 -13.58 10.40
C THR A 751 16.20 -12.85 11.53
N VAL A 752 15.68 -11.65 11.24
CA VAL A 752 14.96 -10.82 12.22
C VAL A 752 13.52 -11.29 12.39
N LYS A 753 13.02 -11.26 13.63
CA LYS A 753 11.59 -11.34 13.91
C LYS A 753 10.94 -9.98 13.67
N ALA A 754 9.97 -9.93 12.77
CA ALA A 754 9.20 -8.74 12.47
C ALA A 754 7.76 -9.09 12.13
N ASP A 755 6.87 -8.12 12.24
CA ASP A 755 5.48 -8.28 11.82
C ASP A 755 5.39 -8.43 10.29
N PRO A 756 4.68 -9.43 9.77
CA PRO A 756 4.67 -9.75 8.34
C PRO A 756 3.91 -8.73 7.47
N VAL A 757 3.11 -7.86 8.08
CA VAL A 757 2.37 -6.81 7.37
C VAL A 757 3.10 -5.47 7.43
N THR A 758 3.66 -5.16 8.60
CA THR A 758 4.27 -3.84 8.84
C THR A 758 5.78 -3.83 8.68
N TYR A 759 6.43 -4.99 8.68
CA TYR A 759 7.89 -5.12 8.72
C TYR A 759 8.55 -4.47 9.95
N GLN A 760 7.74 -4.13 10.98
CA GLN A 760 8.21 -3.55 12.23
C GLN A 760 8.77 -4.62 13.14
N THR A 761 9.89 -4.33 13.79
CA THR A 761 10.53 -5.19 14.80
C THR A 761 9.94 -4.94 16.20
N ALA A 762 10.48 -5.61 17.22
CA ALA A 762 10.15 -5.32 18.61
C ALA A 762 10.64 -3.91 19.06
N GLU A 763 11.60 -3.30 18.35
CA GLU A 763 11.97 -1.91 18.50
C GLU A 763 11.08 -1.05 17.60
N PRO A 764 10.22 -0.16 18.12
CA PRO A 764 9.14 0.45 17.37
C PRO A 764 9.56 1.31 16.17
N ASP A 765 10.73 1.94 16.21
CA ASP A 765 11.26 2.80 15.15
C ASP A 765 12.14 2.03 14.13
N ILE A 766 12.31 0.70 14.33
CA ILE A 766 13.13 -0.14 13.45
C ILE A 766 12.25 -1.06 12.62
N PHE A 767 12.40 -0.95 11.31
CA PHE A 767 11.78 -1.77 10.28
C PHE A 767 12.82 -2.56 9.54
N VAL A 768 12.45 -3.67 8.92
CA VAL A 768 13.38 -4.57 8.24
C VAL A 768 12.81 -5.07 6.91
N GLY A 769 13.68 -5.51 6.01
CA GLY A 769 13.25 -6.18 4.78
C GLY A 769 14.42 -6.68 3.94
N GLY A 770 14.09 -7.43 2.89
CA GLY A 770 15.06 -8.21 2.14
C GLY A 770 15.56 -9.41 2.92
N ASP A 771 16.78 -9.87 2.64
CA ASP A 771 17.29 -11.14 3.15
C ASP A 771 17.47 -11.18 4.67
N VAL A 772 17.62 -10.04 5.33
CA VAL A 772 17.68 -10.02 6.82
C VAL A 772 16.38 -10.51 7.46
N TYR A 773 15.27 -10.41 6.75
CA TYR A 773 13.95 -10.81 7.21
C TYR A 773 13.52 -12.18 6.63
N THR A 774 13.66 -12.35 5.31
CA THR A 774 13.14 -13.54 4.62
C THR A 774 14.15 -14.66 4.47
N GLY A 775 15.42 -14.42 4.76
CA GLY A 775 16.54 -15.19 4.23
C GLY A 775 16.81 -14.85 2.75
N PRO A 776 17.86 -15.40 2.14
CA PRO A 776 18.24 -15.09 0.75
C PRO A 776 17.11 -15.35 -0.26
N ARG A 777 16.77 -14.31 -1.04
CA ARG A 777 15.76 -14.33 -2.10
C ARG A 777 16.24 -13.53 -3.33
N PHE A 778 15.38 -13.41 -4.33
CA PHE A 778 15.71 -12.65 -5.55
C PHE A 778 15.62 -11.13 -5.31
N ALA A 779 16.32 -10.35 -6.14
CA ALA A 779 16.32 -8.90 -6.06
C ALA A 779 14.92 -8.29 -6.10
N ILE A 780 14.01 -8.86 -6.90
CA ILE A 780 12.63 -8.38 -7.00
C ILE A 780 11.82 -8.56 -5.69
N ASP A 781 12.10 -9.61 -4.91
CA ASP A 781 11.49 -9.82 -3.58
C ASP A 781 11.99 -8.75 -2.60
N ALA A 782 13.28 -8.42 -2.65
CA ALA A 782 13.88 -7.36 -1.83
C ALA A 782 13.33 -5.97 -2.17
N ILE A 783 13.14 -5.68 -3.46
CA ILE A 783 12.53 -4.44 -3.96
C ILE A 783 11.09 -4.31 -3.43
N ALA A 784 10.31 -5.37 -3.52
CA ALA A 784 8.94 -5.40 -2.99
C ALA A 784 8.88 -5.13 -1.49
N ALA A 785 9.76 -5.75 -0.70
CA ALA A 785 9.84 -5.54 0.75
C ALA A 785 10.16 -4.07 1.10
N GLY A 786 11.09 -3.44 0.37
CA GLY A 786 11.41 -2.02 0.56
C GLY A 786 10.23 -1.10 0.30
N LYS A 787 9.47 -1.36 -0.75
CA LYS A 787 8.25 -0.60 -1.07
C LYS A 787 7.17 -0.75 0.01
N GLU A 788 6.90 -1.96 0.47
CA GLU A 788 5.88 -2.22 1.49
C GLU A 788 6.25 -1.62 2.85
N ALA A 789 7.53 -1.70 3.25
CA ALA A 789 8.01 -1.09 4.49
C ALA A 789 7.89 0.45 4.49
N CYS A 790 8.04 1.08 3.32
CA CYS A 790 7.86 2.52 3.15
C CYS A 790 6.51 3.02 3.69
N GLU A 791 5.42 2.29 3.46
CA GLU A 791 4.10 2.65 3.97
C GLU A 791 4.03 2.57 5.50
N SER A 792 4.68 1.59 6.11
CA SER A 792 4.75 1.46 7.57
C SER A 792 5.57 2.57 8.20
N ILE A 793 6.72 2.90 7.62
CA ILE A 793 7.57 4.00 8.07
C ILE A 793 6.83 5.33 7.96
N HIS A 794 6.16 5.58 6.83
CA HIS A 794 5.34 6.78 6.62
C HIS A 794 4.28 6.95 7.72
N ARG A 795 3.57 5.90 8.09
CA ARG A 795 2.56 5.95 9.15
C ARG A 795 3.17 6.09 10.54
N TYR A 796 4.32 5.46 10.77
CA TYR A 796 4.98 5.48 12.07
C TYR A 796 5.50 6.87 12.46
N VAL A 797 6.13 7.58 11.52
CA VAL A 797 6.74 8.88 11.81
C VAL A 797 5.72 10.01 12.01
N HIS A 798 4.44 9.74 11.76
CA HIS A 798 3.34 10.66 12.02
C HIS A 798 2.47 10.14 13.17
N LYS A 799 2.29 10.96 14.23
CA LYS A 799 1.46 10.57 15.37
C LYS A 799 0.02 10.25 14.98
N GLY A 800 -0.56 9.26 15.65
CA GLY A 800 -1.98 8.94 15.56
C GLY A 800 -2.36 8.06 14.37
N HIS A 801 -1.39 7.47 13.68
CA HIS A 801 -1.67 6.54 12.57
C HIS A 801 -1.47 5.08 12.98
N SER A 802 -2.41 4.23 12.55
CA SER A 802 -2.30 2.78 12.69
C SER A 802 -1.43 2.21 11.57
N LEU A 803 -0.51 1.32 11.90
CA LEU A 803 0.33 0.66 10.89
C LEU A 803 -0.43 -0.39 10.08
N THR A 804 -1.56 -0.88 10.59
CA THR A 804 -2.29 -2.00 10.00
C THR A 804 -3.67 -1.64 9.47
N LEU A 805 -4.35 -0.64 10.05
CA LEU A 805 -5.70 -0.29 9.64
C LEU A 805 -5.75 0.21 8.19
N GLY A 806 -6.59 -0.40 7.37
CA GLY A 806 -6.76 -0.03 5.96
C GLY A 806 -5.52 -0.30 5.07
N ARG A 807 -4.59 -1.19 5.49
CA ARG A 807 -3.49 -1.66 4.62
C ARG A 807 -4.05 -2.47 3.46
N ASN A 808 -3.58 -2.17 2.27
CA ASN A 808 -3.83 -3.01 1.10
C ASN A 808 -2.84 -4.18 1.10
N LEU A 809 -3.31 -5.38 1.38
CA LEU A 809 -2.45 -6.57 1.45
C LEU A 809 -2.08 -7.13 0.07
N ARG A 810 -2.61 -6.57 -1.03
CA ARG A 810 -2.29 -6.96 -2.42
C ARG A 810 -2.37 -8.45 -2.68
N GLN A 811 -3.33 -9.13 -2.06
CA GLN A 811 -3.59 -10.53 -2.33
C GLN A 811 -4.46 -10.64 -3.59
N PHE A 812 -3.97 -11.38 -4.57
CA PHE A 812 -4.69 -11.64 -5.82
C PHE A 812 -4.91 -13.15 -5.94
N PRO A 813 -6.17 -13.60 -6.14
CA PRO A 813 -6.43 -14.99 -6.45
C PRO A 813 -5.68 -15.42 -7.72
N SER A 814 -5.05 -16.56 -7.71
CA SER A 814 -4.44 -17.13 -8.91
C SER A 814 -5.51 -17.66 -9.84
N LEU A 815 -5.28 -17.48 -11.14
CA LEU A 815 -6.12 -18.07 -12.15
C LEU A 815 -5.92 -19.59 -12.20
N ASP A 816 -7.02 -20.34 -12.19
CA ASP A 816 -6.98 -21.78 -12.48
C ASP A 816 -6.79 -22.00 -13.99
N LYS A 817 -5.55 -22.30 -14.38
CA LYS A 817 -5.15 -22.51 -15.77
C LYS A 817 -5.55 -23.89 -16.30
N ASP A 818 -5.74 -24.86 -15.43
CA ASP A 818 -5.97 -26.25 -15.81
C ASP A 818 -7.37 -26.48 -16.37
N ASN A 819 -8.31 -25.60 -15.97
CA ASN A 819 -9.70 -25.63 -16.44
C ASN A 819 -10.01 -24.67 -17.60
N LEU A 820 -8.99 -24.08 -18.21
CA LEU A 820 -9.18 -23.15 -19.34
C LEU A 820 -9.23 -23.92 -20.66
N ALA A 821 -10.39 -23.95 -21.31
CA ALA A 821 -10.53 -24.38 -22.69
C ALA A 821 -9.98 -23.29 -23.65
N ILE A 822 -8.67 -23.26 -23.82
CA ILE A 822 -8.00 -22.35 -24.75
C ILE A 822 -7.89 -23.09 -26.08
N GLU A 823 -8.63 -22.62 -27.11
CA GLU A 823 -8.54 -23.20 -28.43
C GLU A 823 -7.34 -22.65 -29.24
N PRO A 824 -6.40 -23.50 -29.71
CA PRO A 824 -5.16 -23.04 -30.33
C PRO A 824 -5.31 -22.14 -31.54
N ASP A 825 -6.38 -22.30 -32.32
CA ASP A 825 -6.59 -21.56 -33.57
C ASP A 825 -7.10 -20.13 -33.40
N SER A 826 -7.26 -19.66 -32.16
CA SER A 826 -7.79 -18.30 -31.86
C SER A 826 -6.73 -17.24 -31.63
N TYR A 827 -5.45 -17.58 -31.73
CA TYR A 827 -4.34 -16.69 -31.44
C TYR A 827 -3.38 -16.59 -32.62
N ASP A 828 -2.70 -15.44 -32.67
CA ASP A 828 -1.57 -15.27 -33.56
C ASP A 828 -0.48 -16.32 -33.22
N ASN A 829 -0.11 -17.15 -34.20
CA ASN A 829 0.90 -18.19 -34.08
C ASN A 829 2.35 -17.64 -34.22
N ALA A 830 2.57 -16.35 -34.03
CA ALA A 830 3.88 -15.76 -34.09
C ALA A 830 4.83 -16.41 -33.08
N PRO A 831 6.04 -16.83 -33.47
CA PRO A 831 7.00 -17.44 -32.57
C PRO A 831 7.51 -16.44 -31.56
N ARG A 832 7.82 -16.95 -30.36
CA ARG A 832 8.49 -16.17 -29.33
C ARG A 832 9.79 -15.59 -29.86
N GLN A 833 10.01 -14.30 -29.65
CA GLN A 833 11.27 -13.67 -29.98
C GLN A 833 12.37 -14.10 -29.00
N ALA A 834 13.60 -14.19 -29.49
CA ALA A 834 14.77 -14.56 -28.70
C ALA A 834 15.89 -13.53 -28.88
N CYS A 835 16.64 -13.30 -27.82
CA CYS A 835 17.85 -12.49 -27.87
C CYS A 835 18.97 -13.27 -28.59
N HIS A 836 19.83 -12.55 -29.29
CA HIS A 836 21.03 -13.11 -29.89
C HIS A 836 22.20 -12.94 -28.91
N LYS A 837 23.11 -13.93 -28.86
CA LYS A 837 24.43 -13.73 -28.25
C LYS A 837 25.29 -12.90 -29.19
N LYS A 838 26.01 -11.91 -28.70
CA LYS A 838 27.01 -11.16 -29.45
C LYS A 838 28.14 -12.13 -29.81
N THR A 839 28.43 -12.31 -31.10
CA THR A 839 29.35 -13.33 -31.58
C THR A 839 30.79 -12.83 -31.78
N ASP A 840 31.04 -11.53 -31.55
CA ASP A 840 32.29 -10.89 -31.92
C ASP A 840 33.44 -11.08 -30.90
N GLU A 841 33.15 -11.68 -29.75
CA GLU A 841 34.17 -11.98 -28.73
C GLU A 841 34.34 -13.49 -28.60
N ASN A 842 35.46 -13.97 -29.11
CA ASN A 842 35.87 -15.37 -28.92
C ASN A 842 36.45 -15.54 -27.51
N GLY A 843 35.74 -16.24 -26.64
CA GLY A 843 36.26 -16.65 -25.36
C GLY A 843 35.39 -16.30 -24.12
N LEU A 844 35.87 -16.69 -22.97
CA LEU A 844 35.27 -16.40 -21.67
C LEU A 844 35.57 -14.96 -21.28
N THR A 845 34.56 -14.10 -21.34
CA THR A 845 34.68 -12.67 -21.01
C THR A 845 33.81 -12.35 -19.79
N PHE A 846 34.15 -11.28 -19.07
CA PHE A 846 33.34 -10.69 -18.01
C PHE A 846 32.28 -9.69 -18.55
N ARG A 847 32.11 -9.54 -19.87
CA ARG A 847 31.08 -8.69 -20.47
C ARG A 847 29.78 -9.45 -20.64
N ASP A 848 28.63 -8.76 -20.52
CA ASP A 848 27.33 -9.32 -20.89
C ASP A 848 27.23 -9.43 -22.42
N LEU A 849 27.24 -10.67 -22.90
CA LEU A 849 27.14 -10.99 -24.32
C LEU A 849 25.69 -11.11 -24.81
N ARG A 850 24.68 -11.00 -23.96
CA ARG A 850 23.29 -11.06 -24.37
C ARG A 850 22.87 -9.74 -25.02
N SER A 851 22.36 -9.81 -26.24
CA SER A 851 21.78 -8.63 -26.91
C SER A 851 20.42 -8.29 -26.29
N THR A 852 20.01 -7.04 -26.38
CA THR A 852 18.64 -6.61 -26.09
C THR A 852 17.79 -6.75 -27.37
N PHE A 853 16.49 -6.88 -27.22
CA PHE A 853 15.57 -6.87 -28.34
C PHE A 853 15.71 -5.60 -29.17
N THR A 854 15.51 -5.72 -30.48
CA THR A 854 15.28 -4.57 -31.34
C THR A 854 13.85 -4.06 -31.16
N GLU A 855 13.60 -2.83 -31.56
CA GLU A 855 12.24 -2.27 -31.51
C GLU A 855 11.21 -3.12 -32.29
N GLU A 856 11.63 -3.71 -33.41
CA GLU A 856 10.79 -4.62 -34.19
C GLU A 856 10.47 -5.90 -33.43
N GLN A 857 11.46 -6.48 -32.75
CA GLN A 857 11.25 -7.66 -31.90
C GLN A 857 10.32 -7.34 -30.73
N VAL A 858 10.49 -6.17 -30.09
CA VAL A 858 9.59 -5.72 -29.01
C VAL A 858 8.15 -5.62 -29.49
N LYS A 859 7.90 -5.03 -30.64
CA LYS A 859 6.54 -4.92 -31.23
C LYS A 859 5.94 -6.28 -31.55
N LYS A 860 6.71 -7.19 -32.14
CA LYS A 860 6.29 -8.56 -32.48
C LYS A 860 5.97 -9.35 -31.21
N GLU A 861 6.86 -9.29 -30.22
CA GLU A 861 6.67 -10.03 -28.97
C GLU A 861 5.51 -9.46 -28.13
N ALA A 862 5.37 -8.14 -28.08
CA ALA A 862 4.26 -7.48 -27.40
C ALA A 862 2.88 -7.84 -27.98
N ALA A 863 2.80 -8.07 -29.29
CA ALA A 863 1.58 -8.51 -29.98
C ALA A 863 1.12 -9.91 -29.54
N ARG A 864 2.00 -10.75 -29.03
CA ARG A 864 1.67 -12.08 -28.48
C ARG A 864 0.95 -12.02 -27.14
N CYS A 865 0.90 -10.87 -26.47
CA CYS A 865 0.24 -10.72 -25.18
C CYS A 865 -1.28 -10.89 -25.31
N LEU A 866 -1.86 -11.80 -24.52
CA LEU A 866 -3.29 -12.12 -24.55
C LEU A 866 -4.19 -11.11 -23.80
N GLY A 867 -3.62 -10.15 -23.09
CA GLY A 867 -4.41 -9.18 -22.34
C GLY A 867 -5.29 -9.81 -21.25
N CYS A 868 -4.73 -10.68 -20.41
CA CYS A 868 -5.46 -11.53 -19.45
C CYS A 868 -6.09 -10.80 -18.25
N GLY A 869 -6.19 -9.49 -18.26
CA GLY A 869 -6.79 -8.71 -17.19
C GLY A 869 -7.42 -7.43 -17.68
N ALA A 870 -8.48 -7.03 -17.03
CA ALA A 870 -9.10 -5.72 -17.20
C ALA A 870 -9.60 -5.23 -15.86
N THR A 871 -9.72 -3.92 -15.69
CA THR A 871 -10.39 -3.36 -14.52
C THR A 871 -11.89 -3.65 -14.62
N VAL A 872 -12.49 -4.00 -13.48
CA VAL A 872 -13.94 -4.07 -13.30
C VAL A 872 -14.36 -3.05 -12.25
N VAL A 873 -15.59 -2.57 -12.33
CA VAL A 873 -16.13 -1.61 -11.33
C VAL A 873 -17.30 -2.26 -10.61
N ASP A 874 -17.15 -2.41 -9.29
CA ASP A 874 -18.21 -2.92 -8.43
C ASP A 874 -19.30 -1.84 -8.25
N PRO A 875 -20.52 -2.08 -8.74
CA PRO A 875 -21.59 -1.10 -8.70
C PRO A 875 -22.11 -0.79 -7.29
N ASN A 876 -21.88 -1.69 -6.33
CA ASN A 876 -22.31 -1.48 -4.94
C ASN A 876 -21.34 -0.63 -4.13
N LYS A 877 -20.07 -0.61 -4.55
CA LYS A 877 -19.02 0.20 -3.94
C LYS A 877 -18.79 1.52 -4.67
N CYS A 878 -19.15 1.59 -5.95
CA CYS A 878 -18.95 2.81 -6.73
C CYS A 878 -19.89 3.91 -6.26
N ILE A 879 -19.28 5.02 -5.82
CA ILE A 879 -19.99 6.24 -5.39
C ILE A 879 -20.02 7.32 -6.47
N GLY A 880 -19.48 7.06 -7.66
CA GLY A 880 -19.52 7.98 -8.78
C GLY A 880 -18.65 9.23 -8.62
N CYS A 881 -17.53 9.15 -7.90
CA CYS A 881 -16.65 10.30 -7.64
C CYS A 881 -15.76 10.73 -8.83
N GLY A 882 -15.62 9.92 -9.87
CA GLY A 882 -14.86 10.26 -11.08
C GLY A 882 -13.33 10.16 -10.98
N LEU A 883 -12.74 9.95 -9.80
CA LEU A 883 -11.28 9.89 -9.62
C LEU A 883 -10.59 8.84 -10.50
N CYS A 884 -11.20 7.68 -10.68
CA CYS A 884 -10.65 6.62 -11.54
C CYS A 884 -10.59 7.03 -13.01
N THR A 885 -11.55 7.83 -13.47
CA THR A 885 -11.63 8.33 -14.85
C THR A 885 -10.48 9.28 -15.16
N THR A 886 -10.19 10.23 -14.25
CA THR A 886 -9.11 11.22 -14.45
C THR A 886 -7.70 10.63 -14.40
N LYS A 887 -7.54 9.40 -13.87
CA LYS A 887 -6.24 8.72 -13.77
C LYS A 887 -6.01 7.69 -14.88
N CYS A 888 -6.95 7.52 -15.83
CA CYS A 888 -6.83 6.55 -16.92
C CYS A 888 -6.22 7.20 -18.18
N GLU A 889 -4.96 6.89 -18.49
CA GLU A 889 -4.26 7.36 -19.69
C GLU A 889 -4.68 6.63 -20.98
N PHE A 890 -5.51 5.59 -20.87
CA PHE A 890 -5.94 4.74 -21.97
C PHE A 890 -7.38 5.00 -22.39
N ASP A 891 -8.02 6.00 -21.79
CA ASP A 891 -9.44 6.31 -22.04
C ASP A 891 -10.34 5.07 -21.94
N ALA A 892 -10.07 4.24 -20.93
CA ALA A 892 -10.74 2.95 -20.73
C ALA A 892 -11.83 2.97 -19.66
N ILE A 893 -11.95 4.05 -18.88
CA ILE A 893 -12.93 4.15 -17.80
C ILE A 893 -13.64 5.50 -17.83
N HIS A 894 -14.96 5.46 -17.81
CA HIS A 894 -15.83 6.63 -17.96
C HIS A 894 -16.93 6.64 -16.92
N LEU A 895 -17.50 7.82 -16.67
CA LEU A 895 -18.72 7.96 -15.89
C LEU A 895 -19.96 7.90 -16.79
N SER A 896 -21.01 7.24 -16.30
CA SER A 896 -22.39 7.30 -16.84
C SER A 896 -23.34 7.75 -15.74
N ARG A 897 -24.36 8.55 -16.11
CA ARG A 897 -25.37 9.04 -15.16
C ARG A 897 -26.52 8.02 -15.06
N ASP A 898 -26.32 7.02 -14.19
CA ASP A 898 -27.20 5.85 -14.07
C ASP A 898 -28.27 5.97 -12.98
N ILE A 899 -28.08 6.89 -12.02
CA ILE A 899 -28.91 6.99 -10.82
C ILE A 899 -29.30 8.48 -10.57
N PRO A 900 -30.12 9.06 -11.45
CA PRO A 900 -30.46 10.48 -11.39
C PRO A 900 -31.09 10.92 -10.06
N GLU A 901 -31.82 10.05 -9.38
CA GLU A 901 -32.43 10.31 -8.08
C GLU A 901 -31.41 10.57 -6.96
N ALA A 902 -30.16 10.14 -7.12
CA ALA A 902 -29.10 10.44 -6.17
C ALA A 902 -28.64 11.92 -6.23
N SER A 903 -29.01 12.68 -7.27
CA SER A 903 -28.78 14.13 -7.33
C SER A 903 -29.79 14.93 -6.50
N THR A 904 -30.86 14.31 -6.01
CA THR A 904 -31.87 15.01 -5.19
C THR A 904 -31.31 15.30 -3.81
N MET A 905 -31.05 16.56 -3.52
CA MET A 905 -30.66 17.01 -2.18
C MET A 905 -31.90 17.12 -1.28
N ARG A 906 -31.78 16.59 -0.06
CA ARG A 906 -32.94 16.45 0.84
C ARG A 906 -32.67 17.11 2.18
N LYS A 907 -33.73 17.66 2.78
CA LYS A 907 -33.66 18.07 4.19
C LYS A 907 -33.44 16.85 5.08
N SER A 908 -32.75 17.04 6.18
CA SER A 908 -32.40 15.96 7.11
C SER A 908 -33.61 15.15 7.59
N GLU A 909 -34.73 15.83 7.82
CA GLU A 909 -35.99 15.28 8.30
C GLU A 909 -36.68 14.34 7.27
N ASP A 910 -36.36 14.51 5.99
CA ASP A 910 -36.99 13.76 4.90
C ASP A 910 -36.16 12.55 4.43
N LYS A 911 -34.92 12.44 4.86
CA LYS A 911 -34.01 11.36 4.44
C LYS A 911 -34.54 9.97 4.77
N MET A 912 -35.01 9.78 6.00
CA MET A 912 -35.59 8.50 6.43
C MET A 912 -36.85 8.15 5.64
N LYS A 913 -37.67 9.12 5.28
CA LYS A 913 -38.88 8.90 4.45
C LYS A 913 -38.53 8.36 3.06
N ALA A 914 -37.40 8.79 2.52
CA ALA A 914 -36.95 8.35 1.19
C ALA A 914 -36.57 6.87 1.11
N ILE A 915 -36.01 6.30 2.17
CA ILE A 915 -35.58 4.89 2.20
C ILE A 915 -36.58 3.96 2.90
N LEU A 916 -37.53 4.50 3.64
CA LEU A 916 -38.48 3.71 4.43
C LEU A 916 -39.28 2.66 3.59
N PRO A 917 -39.79 2.97 2.38
CA PRO A 917 -40.46 1.99 1.55
C PRO A 917 -39.56 0.81 1.17
N TYR A 918 -38.32 1.08 0.85
CA TYR A 918 -37.33 0.05 0.54
C TYR A 918 -36.99 -0.78 1.78
N MET A 919 -36.77 -0.13 2.93
CA MET A 919 -36.49 -0.80 4.20
C MET A 919 -37.59 -1.78 4.57
N LEU A 920 -38.84 -1.37 4.48
CA LEU A 920 -40.02 -2.23 4.78
C LEU A 920 -40.11 -3.42 3.82
N LYS A 921 -39.93 -3.17 2.50
CA LYS A 921 -39.94 -4.24 1.49
C LYS A 921 -38.85 -5.26 1.74
N ARG A 922 -37.64 -4.80 2.09
CA ARG A 922 -36.51 -5.66 2.38
C ARG A 922 -36.67 -6.44 3.68
N GLU A 923 -37.16 -5.81 4.75
CA GLU A 923 -37.46 -6.48 6.02
C GLU A 923 -38.45 -7.65 5.81
N ILE A 924 -39.47 -7.45 4.98
CA ILE A 924 -40.42 -8.50 4.58
C ILE A 924 -39.68 -9.64 3.87
N LYS A 925 -38.85 -9.34 2.89
CA LYS A 925 -38.05 -10.35 2.17
C LYS A 925 -37.15 -11.15 3.11
N ILE A 926 -36.48 -10.50 4.07
CA ILE A 926 -35.60 -11.14 5.05
C ILE A 926 -36.41 -12.07 5.97
N LYS A 927 -37.60 -11.63 6.45
CA LYS A 927 -38.49 -12.45 7.31
C LYS A 927 -39.06 -13.66 6.61
N PHE A 928 -39.35 -13.54 5.33
CA PHE A 928 -39.95 -14.62 4.55
C PHE A 928 -38.96 -15.42 3.72
N LYS A 929 -37.65 -15.23 3.98
CA LYS A 929 -36.59 -16.04 3.35
C LYS A 929 -36.86 -17.51 3.69
N LYS A 930 -37.14 -18.31 2.67
CA LYS A 930 -37.07 -19.77 2.80
C LYS A 930 -35.60 -20.14 2.68
N ASP A 931 -35.06 -20.72 3.72
CA ASP A 931 -33.75 -21.34 3.64
C ASP A 931 -33.78 -22.40 2.52
N LYS A 932 -33.03 -22.16 1.47
CA LYS A 932 -32.81 -23.14 0.40
C LYS A 932 -31.59 -23.97 0.75
#